data_ebf4c604d56dc4556f8b235f2aab0888
#
_entry.id   ebf4c604d56dc4556f8b235f2aab0888
#
_cell.length_a   1.000
_cell.length_b   1.000
_cell.length_c   1.000
_cell.angle_alpha   90.00
_cell.angle_beta   90.00
_cell.angle_gamma   90.00
#
_symmetry.space_group_name_H-M   'P 1'
#
loop_
_entity.id
_entity.type
_entity.pdbx_description
1 polymer ?
#
loop_
_entity_poly.entity_id
_entity_poly.type
_entity_poly.pdbx_seq_one_letter_code
_entity_poly.pdbx_strand_id
1 'polypeptide(L)'
;MKAYAAVLMFVIVQTSALAADLPAPAFVRDPLDEQVDTLVREGFERPVQALAVLKQLQQEHSASVDEQRLLLQAIGSIEARAGGAVRAGAIAEQLLTLNNDGAGGRAVAASNLVRALVAENAGQLDVSAALAQSALPAFEAGCPGAAPNPAAARTPRCDYRSAWSVRQMLEWRALSLGVPAYAAIHAQAGLALAEWAGDARRQSTNLSSLAMFAQGRGEPGTAQRLMGHAKRLAAQIGDPVQRAGVSNGEASLAAMQGDHKASLAAREEALALAAQANSPRLEAQMLTNLSDAYSRLARPTDALRVAERALVIVRRHSDQRAERVLINNIGIAKIGLGRIAEGRLELARLLEMWHSSGETGHQAETLLEFGEALAAAGDARGALELYHRERALSAELMRMNRSVALKELQTRNDAEARQRDIELLGRDNALKTEALANRDLLQHLWWLLLAVMLLAILLVTLLYRRVRETHQKLAASHVQLQTQSERDPLTNLANRRHFQAVMQAASERGGKNNGFEGALLLVDLDHFKHVNDAHGHAAGDQVLVEVAKRLNDAVRSDDLVVRWGGEEFLILAPRAAPEQAEQMAARVLRALGETPIQVGTQALRVTASIGYARFPLPPYSAEVPWEQAINLADMALYTAKNQGRNRAVGMVSSTASTREALRKLEVDFDQSWREGRVTLLQTPGPEAQGTLRAA
;
A
#
# COMPACT_ATOMS: atom_id res chain seq x y z
N MET A 1 -15.34 7.76 -20.12
CA MET A 1 -14.11 8.16 -19.39
C MET A 1 -14.07 9.59 -18.89
N LYS A 2 -14.87 10.54 -19.40
CA LYS A 2 -14.91 11.95 -18.87
C LYS A 2 -15.81 12.17 -17.65
N ALA A 3 -16.72 11.26 -17.34
CA ALA A 3 -17.64 11.39 -16.19
C ALA A 3 -17.05 10.85 -14.87
N TYR A 4 -16.05 9.97 -14.91
CA TYR A 4 -15.39 9.44 -13.70
C TYR A 4 -14.34 10.39 -13.10
N ALA A 5 -13.77 11.29 -13.90
CA ALA A 5 -12.81 12.29 -13.42
C ALA A 5 -13.46 13.40 -12.58
N ALA A 6 -14.73 13.74 -12.84
CA ALA A 6 -15.44 14.79 -12.12
C ALA A 6 -15.91 14.36 -10.72
N VAL A 7 -16.21 13.08 -10.51
CA VAL A 7 -16.64 12.55 -9.21
C VAL A 7 -15.45 12.37 -8.26
N LEU A 8 -14.25 12.03 -8.78
CA LEU A 8 -13.04 11.92 -7.95
C LEU A 8 -12.53 13.31 -7.51
N MET A 9 -12.72 14.35 -8.31
CA MET A 9 -12.33 15.71 -7.93
C MET A 9 -13.25 16.33 -6.87
N PHE A 10 -14.53 15.95 -6.84
CA PHE A 10 -15.50 16.47 -5.87
C PHE A 10 -15.38 15.82 -4.48
N VAL A 11 -14.91 14.57 -4.39
CA VAL A 11 -14.71 13.87 -3.11
C VAL A 11 -13.42 14.32 -2.40
N ILE A 12 -12.40 14.75 -3.14
CA ILE A 12 -11.14 15.24 -2.55
C ILE A 12 -11.26 16.64 -1.97
N VAL A 13 -12.21 17.45 -2.47
CA VAL A 13 -12.40 18.83 -2.00
C VAL A 13 -13.36 18.93 -0.80
N GLN A 14 -14.23 17.94 -0.58
CA GLN A 14 -15.20 18.00 0.54
C GLN A 14 -14.77 17.27 1.82
N THR A 15 -13.72 16.45 1.82
CA THR A 15 -13.21 15.85 3.05
C THR A 15 -12.24 16.74 3.83
N SER A 16 -11.85 17.89 3.28
CA SER A 16 -11.02 18.89 3.96
C SER A 16 -11.82 19.88 4.83
N ALA A 17 -13.14 19.82 4.85
CA ALA A 17 -13.98 20.88 5.43
C ALA A 17 -14.74 20.51 6.71
N LEU A 18 -14.42 19.35 7.35
CA LEU A 18 -15.12 18.92 8.58
C LEU A 18 -14.21 18.37 9.69
N ALA A 19 -12.90 18.60 9.60
CA ALA A 19 -12.05 18.60 10.79
C ALA A 19 -12.13 20.03 11.35
N ALA A 20 -12.88 20.21 12.42
CA ALA A 20 -12.98 21.49 13.10
C ALA A 20 -11.58 22.08 13.33
N ASP A 21 -11.37 23.28 12.82
CA ASP A 21 -10.16 24.09 12.93
C ASP A 21 -9.74 24.32 14.41
N LEU A 22 -9.07 23.35 14.98
CA LEU A 22 -8.08 23.70 15.99
C LEU A 22 -6.87 24.19 15.19
N PRO A 23 -6.45 25.46 15.37
CA PRO A 23 -5.27 25.96 14.69
C PRO A 23 -4.12 25.01 15.00
N ALA A 24 -3.45 24.50 13.96
CA ALA A 24 -2.28 23.65 14.13
C ALA A 24 -1.33 24.36 15.12
N PRO A 25 -0.80 23.67 16.15
CA PRO A 25 0.07 24.31 17.12
C PRO A 25 1.21 25.01 16.37
N ALA A 26 1.45 26.28 16.71
CA ALA A 26 2.51 27.06 16.07
C ALA A 26 3.83 26.34 16.24
N PHE A 27 4.64 26.28 15.15
CA PHE A 27 5.98 25.69 15.24
C PHE A 27 6.85 26.52 16.17
N VAL A 28 7.37 25.88 17.21
CA VAL A 28 8.31 26.51 18.16
C VAL A 28 9.73 26.12 17.75
N ARG A 29 10.53 27.10 17.38
CA ARG A 29 11.94 26.91 17.03
C ARG A 29 12.73 26.56 18.30
N ASP A 30 13.58 25.56 18.18
CA ASP A 30 14.49 25.14 19.24
C ASP A 30 15.93 25.40 18.77
N PRO A 31 16.70 26.24 19.52
CA PRO A 31 18.06 26.57 19.09
C PRO A 31 18.99 25.37 18.98
N LEU A 32 18.88 24.40 19.90
CA LEU A 32 19.68 23.17 19.83
C LEU A 32 19.35 22.35 18.59
N ASP A 33 18.07 22.18 18.30
CA ASP A 33 17.60 21.45 17.13
C ASP A 33 18.05 22.11 15.80
N GLU A 34 18.07 23.45 15.74
CA GLU A 34 18.62 24.19 14.57
C GLU A 34 20.14 24.03 14.44
N GLN A 35 20.85 24.05 15.56
CA GLN A 35 22.30 23.83 15.59
C GLN A 35 22.65 22.40 15.16
N VAL A 36 21.93 21.42 15.70
CA VAL A 36 22.10 20.00 15.33
C VAL A 36 21.81 19.77 13.84
N ASP A 37 20.72 20.33 13.29
CA ASP A 37 20.40 20.24 11.87
C ASP A 37 21.52 20.82 10.99
N THR A 38 22.13 21.92 11.43
CA THR A 38 23.27 22.52 10.72
C THR A 38 24.50 21.59 10.74
N LEU A 39 24.82 21.04 11.91
CA LEU A 39 25.94 20.11 12.07
C LEU A 39 25.74 18.80 11.30
N VAL A 40 24.49 18.28 11.21
CA VAL A 40 24.18 17.09 10.38
C VAL A 40 24.45 17.39 8.90
N ARG A 41 24.12 18.58 8.43
CA ARG A 41 24.40 19.00 7.04
C ARG A 41 25.89 19.17 6.79
N GLU A 42 26.61 19.87 7.69
CA GLU A 42 28.06 20.05 7.59
C GLU A 42 28.82 18.72 7.70
N GLY A 43 28.27 17.77 8.47
CA GLY A 43 28.79 16.42 8.63
C GLY A 43 28.80 15.59 7.34
N PHE A 44 28.03 15.98 6.32
CA PHE A 44 28.13 15.38 4.99
C PHE A 44 29.52 15.57 4.36
N GLU A 45 30.09 16.75 4.51
CA GLU A 45 31.44 17.09 3.96
C GLU A 45 32.56 16.91 4.98
N ARG A 46 32.29 17.26 6.24
CA ARG A 46 33.30 17.34 7.31
C ARG A 46 32.86 16.50 8.52
N PRO A 47 32.73 15.18 8.36
CA PRO A 47 32.16 14.34 9.43
C PRO A 47 32.96 14.42 10.74
N VAL A 48 34.29 14.46 10.67
CA VAL A 48 35.14 14.50 11.88
C VAL A 48 34.90 15.76 12.70
N GLN A 49 34.78 16.92 12.04
CA GLN A 49 34.57 18.20 12.72
C GLN A 49 33.15 18.27 13.33
N ALA A 50 32.12 17.92 12.53
CA ALA A 50 30.75 17.93 13.01
C ALA A 50 30.54 16.95 14.19
N LEU A 51 31.15 15.76 14.12
CA LEU A 51 31.10 14.77 15.21
C LEU A 51 31.77 15.26 16.49
N ALA A 52 32.89 16.01 16.36
CA ALA A 52 33.57 16.56 17.54
C ALA A 52 32.66 17.57 18.28
N VAL A 53 32.02 18.48 17.55
CA VAL A 53 31.10 19.47 18.11
C VAL A 53 29.86 18.79 18.71
N LEU A 54 29.25 17.82 18.01
CA LEU A 54 28.08 17.08 18.51
C LEU A 54 28.40 16.30 19.80
N LYS A 55 29.58 15.72 19.93
CA LYS A 55 30.00 15.04 21.16
C LYS A 55 30.21 16.00 22.32
N GLN A 56 30.69 17.21 22.05
CA GLN A 56 30.77 18.27 23.07
C GLN A 56 29.36 18.67 23.51
N LEU A 57 28.45 18.97 22.59
CA LEU A 57 27.05 19.28 22.90
C LEU A 57 26.37 18.15 23.70
N GLN A 58 26.68 16.90 23.38
CA GLN A 58 26.15 15.74 24.11
C GLN A 58 26.56 15.72 25.57
N GLN A 59 27.77 16.19 25.92
CA GLN A 59 28.22 16.30 27.28
C GLN A 59 27.51 17.48 28.01
N GLU A 60 27.36 18.61 27.32
CA GLU A 60 26.69 19.82 27.86
C GLU A 60 25.19 19.58 28.12
N HIS A 61 24.53 18.78 27.27
CA HIS A 61 23.10 18.48 27.34
C HIS A 61 22.78 17.08 27.92
N SER A 62 23.62 16.62 28.87
CA SER A 62 23.51 15.26 29.43
C SER A 62 22.27 15.01 30.28
N ALA A 63 21.61 16.06 30.78
CA ALA A 63 20.48 15.97 31.72
C ALA A 63 19.12 15.70 31.02
N SER A 64 18.98 16.00 29.73
CA SER A 64 17.72 15.86 29.00
C SER A 64 17.76 14.62 28.10
N VAL A 65 16.83 13.69 28.31
CA VAL A 65 16.71 12.48 27.49
C VAL A 65 16.36 12.80 26.04
N ASP A 66 15.47 13.77 25.80
CA ASP A 66 15.09 14.18 24.44
C ASP A 66 16.25 14.83 23.69
N GLU A 67 17.06 15.67 24.37
CA GLU A 67 18.26 16.27 23.79
C GLU A 67 19.34 15.22 23.53
N GLN A 68 19.55 14.28 24.46
CA GLN A 68 20.45 13.15 24.26
C GLN A 68 20.04 12.30 23.08
N ARG A 69 18.73 12.01 22.91
CA ARG A 69 18.19 11.31 21.75
C ARG A 69 18.50 12.06 20.43
N LEU A 70 18.25 13.37 20.40
CA LEU A 70 18.50 14.21 19.23
C LEU A 70 19.99 14.19 18.83
N LEU A 71 20.88 14.37 19.80
CA LEU A 71 22.33 14.40 19.58
C LEU A 71 22.86 13.04 19.16
N LEU A 72 22.46 11.95 19.83
CA LEU A 72 22.85 10.60 19.43
C LEU A 72 22.35 10.24 18.04
N GLN A 73 21.11 10.60 17.71
CA GLN A 73 20.56 10.39 16.36
C GLN A 73 21.39 11.14 15.30
N ALA A 74 21.78 12.39 15.58
CA ALA A 74 22.62 13.19 14.68
C ALA A 74 24.01 12.55 14.51
N ILE A 75 24.65 12.15 15.60
CA ILE A 75 25.95 11.47 15.59
C ILE A 75 25.85 10.17 14.79
N GLY A 76 24.84 9.33 15.09
CA GLY A 76 24.61 8.07 14.38
C GLY A 76 24.35 8.27 12.89
N SER A 77 23.62 9.31 12.53
CA SER A 77 23.33 9.64 11.12
C SER A 77 24.57 10.06 10.35
N ILE A 78 25.46 10.85 10.95
CA ILE A 78 26.74 11.24 10.34
C ILE A 78 27.68 10.03 10.22
N GLU A 79 27.81 9.23 11.29
CA GLU A 79 28.64 8.02 11.27
C GLU A 79 28.15 7.02 10.21
N ALA A 80 26.83 6.81 10.08
CA ALA A 80 26.27 5.94 9.05
C ALA A 80 26.64 6.40 7.64
N ARG A 81 26.47 7.69 7.35
CA ARG A 81 26.80 8.28 6.03
C ARG A 81 28.29 8.36 5.75
N ALA A 82 29.12 8.45 6.79
CA ALA A 82 30.58 8.44 6.66
C ALA A 82 31.18 7.03 6.53
N GLY A 83 30.36 5.98 6.40
CA GLY A 83 30.83 4.59 6.27
C GLY A 83 31.18 3.94 7.61
N GLY A 84 30.90 4.58 8.74
CA GLY A 84 31.15 4.05 10.09
C GLY A 84 30.04 3.12 10.58
N ALA A 85 29.66 2.10 9.82
CA ALA A 85 28.54 1.21 10.11
C ALA A 85 28.57 0.62 11.53
N VAL A 86 29.74 0.18 12.01
CA VAL A 86 29.91 -0.39 13.35
C VAL A 86 29.65 0.67 14.42
N ARG A 87 30.17 1.89 14.25
CA ARG A 87 29.98 2.98 15.21
C ARG A 87 28.53 3.47 15.20
N ALA A 88 27.93 3.61 14.02
CA ALA A 88 26.52 3.96 13.89
C ALA A 88 25.62 2.89 14.53
N GLY A 89 25.93 1.60 14.36
CA GLY A 89 25.24 0.50 15.01
C GLY A 89 25.30 0.58 16.55
N ALA A 90 26.49 0.86 17.10
CA ALA A 90 26.65 1.05 18.53
C ALA A 90 25.80 2.22 19.07
N ILE A 91 25.69 3.32 18.33
CA ILE A 91 24.86 4.48 18.67
C ILE A 91 23.36 4.10 18.57
N ALA A 92 22.96 3.30 17.58
CA ALA A 92 21.59 2.82 17.48
C ALA A 92 21.20 1.95 18.71
N GLU A 93 22.12 1.14 19.25
CA GLU A 93 21.90 0.42 20.52
C GLU A 93 21.81 1.38 21.71
N GLN A 94 22.67 2.41 21.80
CA GLN A 94 22.58 3.43 22.84
C GLN A 94 21.23 4.16 22.82
N LEU A 95 20.70 4.48 21.66
CA LEU A 95 19.37 5.08 21.51
C LEU A 95 18.27 4.21 22.13
N LEU A 96 18.38 2.87 22.01
CA LEU A 96 17.41 1.96 22.62
C LEU A 96 17.44 1.98 24.15
N THR A 97 18.60 2.29 24.75
CA THR A 97 18.69 2.41 26.21
C THR A 97 17.95 3.63 26.77
N LEU A 98 17.68 4.64 25.96
CA LEU A 98 16.91 5.83 26.33
C LEU A 98 15.38 5.59 26.33
N ASN A 99 14.91 4.40 26.02
CA ASN A 99 13.48 4.10 25.81
C ASN A 99 12.66 3.98 27.12
N ASN A 100 13.22 4.31 28.27
CA ASN A 100 12.56 4.12 29.58
C ASN A 100 11.49 5.17 29.93
N ASP A 101 11.18 6.15 29.07
CA ASP A 101 10.48 7.37 29.52
C ASP A 101 9.09 7.61 28.92
N GLY A 102 8.37 6.62 28.47
CA GLY A 102 6.99 6.83 28.02
C GLY A 102 6.82 7.81 26.83
N ALA A 103 7.92 8.22 26.20
CA ALA A 103 7.97 9.20 25.10
C ALA A 103 7.60 8.58 23.73
N GLY A 104 6.62 7.67 23.70
CA GLY A 104 5.97 7.25 22.45
C GLY A 104 6.85 6.54 21.44
N GLY A 105 7.94 5.86 21.85
CA GLY A 105 8.76 5.06 20.93
C GLY A 105 9.76 5.86 20.08
N ARG A 106 10.01 7.14 20.39
CA ARG A 106 10.94 8.00 19.63
C ARG A 106 12.38 7.54 19.67
N ALA A 107 12.84 6.99 20.77
CA ALA A 107 14.18 6.42 20.87
C ALA A 107 14.34 5.21 19.96
N VAL A 108 13.32 4.36 19.88
CA VAL A 108 13.28 3.24 18.92
C VAL A 108 13.24 3.75 17.48
N ALA A 109 12.45 4.78 17.19
CA ALA A 109 12.39 5.41 15.88
C ALA A 109 13.73 6.01 15.45
N ALA A 110 14.41 6.71 16.36
CA ALA A 110 15.75 7.26 16.14
C ALA A 110 16.79 6.16 15.87
N SER A 111 16.75 5.07 16.63
CA SER A 111 17.58 3.88 16.40
C SER A 111 17.30 3.29 15.02
N ASN A 112 16.01 3.13 14.64
CA ASN A 112 15.62 2.60 13.35
C ASN A 112 16.05 3.50 12.20
N LEU A 113 15.99 4.82 12.35
CA LEU A 113 16.49 5.77 11.34
C LEU A 113 18.01 5.63 11.15
N VAL A 114 18.80 5.54 12.22
CA VAL A 114 20.25 5.32 12.12
C VAL A 114 20.55 3.99 11.44
N ARG A 115 19.87 2.91 11.81
CA ARG A 115 19.99 1.60 11.17
C ARG A 115 19.56 1.61 9.71
N ALA A 116 18.50 2.38 9.39
CA ALA A 116 18.05 2.57 8.01
C ALA A 116 19.14 3.23 7.15
N LEU A 117 19.82 4.25 7.66
CA LEU A 117 20.94 4.89 6.98
C LEU A 117 22.14 3.96 6.80
N VAL A 118 22.43 3.10 7.79
CA VAL A 118 23.47 2.07 7.65
C VAL A 118 23.11 1.08 6.56
N ALA A 119 21.86 0.60 6.56
CA ALA A 119 21.37 -0.33 5.54
C ALA A 119 21.37 0.30 4.13
N GLU A 120 20.97 1.58 4.01
CA GLU A 120 21.02 2.33 2.75
C GLU A 120 22.44 2.40 2.21
N ASN A 121 23.40 2.75 3.05
CA ASN A 121 24.80 2.85 2.67
C ASN A 121 25.42 1.48 2.29
N ALA A 122 24.89 0.39 2.87
CA ALA A 122 25.23 -0.99 2.52
C ALA A 122 24.51 -1.51 1.27
N GLY A 123 23.64 -0.71 0.62
CA GLY A 123 22.85 -1.11 -0.53
C GLY A 123 21.63 -2.00 -0.19
N GLN A 124 21.31 -2.19 1.09
CA GLN A 124 20.17 -3.00 1.57
C GLN A 124 18.88 -2.16 1.59
N LEU A 125 18.41 -1.73 0.42
CA LEU A 125 17.36 -0.72 0.30
C LEU A 125 16.01 -1.16 0.87
N ASP A 126 15.68 -2.46 0.82
CA ASP A 126 14.44 -2.97 1.41
C ASP A 126 14.46 -2.93 2.93
N VAL A 127 15.60 -3.29 3.53
CA VAL A 127 15.81 -3.21 4.98
C VAL A 127 15.75 -1.75 5.43
N SER A 128 16.42 -0.86 4.69
CA SER A 128 16.38 0.58 4.93
C SER A 128 14.94 1.12 4.92
N ALA A 129 14.17 0.80 3.87
CA ALA A 129 12.80 1.26 3.74
C ALA A 129 11.88 0.71 4.85
N ALA A 130 12.03 -0.55 5.22
CA ALA A 130 11.24 -1.16 6.30
C ALA A 130 11.51 -0.49 7.66
N LEU A 131 12.79 -0.22 7.97
CA LEU A 131 13.19 0.49 9.20
C LEU A 131 12.69 1.95 9.17
N ALA A 132 12.82 2.64 8.05
CA ALA A 132 12.32 3.99 7.86
C ALA A 132 10.79 4.05 8.04
N GLN A 133 10.05 3.13 7.42
CA GLN A 133 8.60 3.04 7.54
C GLN A 133 8.16 2.79 8.99
N SER A 134 8.89 1.97 9.74
CA SER A 134 8.58 1.70 11.15
C SER A 134 8.84 2.89 12.06
N ALA A 135 9.78 3.77 11.71
CA ALA A 135 10.13 4.95 12.49
C ALA A 135 9.15 6.13 12.28
N LEU A 136 8.52 6.21 11.10
CA LEU A 136 7.73 7.36 10.67
C LEU A 136 6.61 7.76 11.65
N PRO A 137 5.75 6.83 12.15
CA PRO A 137 4.65 7.22 13.04
C PRO A 137 5.09 7.91 14.33
N ALA A 138 6.23 7.52 14.89
CA ALA A 138 6.75 8.13 16.12
C ALA A 138 7.30 9.55 15.89
N PHE A 139 7.88 9.82 14.74
CA PHE A 139 8.35 11.16 14.38
C PHE A 139 7.20 12.09 13.98
N GLU A 140 6.18 11.56 13.31
CA GLU A 140 4.99 12.33 12.92
C GLU A 140 4.02 12.57 14.09
N ALA A 141 4.17 11.86 15.19
CA ALA A 141 3.34 12.07 16.38
C ALA A 141 3.43 13.53 16.84
N GLY A 142 2.29 14.22 16.89
CA GLY A 142 2.17 15.64 17.21
C GLY A 142 2.44 16.59 16.04
N CYS A 143 2.67 16.10 14.84
CA CYS A 143 2.72 16.90 13.63
C CYS A 143 1.29 17.21 13.11
N PRO A 144 1.10 18.30 12.33
CA PRO A 144 -0.19 18.58 11.69
C PRO A 144 -0.66 17.42 10.82
N GLY A 145 -1.94 17.05 10.96
CA GLY A 145 -2.52 15.93 10.24
C GLY A 145 -2.22 14.54 10.81
N ALA A 146 -1.43 14.44 11.88
CA ALA A 146 -1.24 13.17 12.57
C ALA A 146 -2.51 12.79 13.36
N ALA A 147 -2.87 11.50 13.33
CA ALA A 147 -3.97 11.00 14.15
C ALA A 147 -3.66 11.23 15.64
N PRO A 148 -4.62 11.72 16.44
CA PRO A 148 -4.43 11.88 17.88
C PRO A 148 -4.15 10.51 18.51
N ASN A 149 -3.10 10.42 19.33
CA ASN A 149 -2.82 9.21 20.09
C ASN A 149 -3.53 9.30 21.46
N PRO A 150 -4.65 8.60 21.66
CA PRO A 150 -5.41 8.67 22.91
C PRO A 150 -4.65 8.09 24.13
N ALA A 151 -3.59 7.33 23.91
CA ALA A 151 -2.77 6.73 24.97
C ALA A 151 -1.60 7.62 25.42
N ALA A 152 -1.35 8.76 24.77
CA ALA A 152 -0.26 9.65 25.16
C ALA A 152 -0.70 10.57 26.33
N ALA A 153 0.00 10.48 27.44
CA ALA A 153 -0.23 11.34 28.62
C ALA A 153 0.03 12.84 28.35
N ARG A 154 0.78 13.16 27.28
CA ARG A 154 1.00 14.51 26.75
C ARG A 154 1.08 14.43 25.23
N THR A 155 0.59 15.47 24.53
CA THR A 155 0.76 15.59 23.08
C THR A 155 2.26 15.65 22.75
N PRO A 156 2.83 14.68 22.04
CA PRO A 156 4.25 14.69 21.72
C PRO A 156 4.58 15.87 20.80
N ARG A 157 5.74 16.50 20.99
CA ARG A 157 6.23 17.55 20.08
C ARG A 157 6.54 16.93 18.71
N CYS A 158 6.12 17.55 17.61
CA CYS A 158 6.42 17.10 16.25
C CYS A 158 7.93 17.11 15.98
N ASP A 159 8.49 15.98 15.60
CA ASP A 159 9.88 15.86 15.11
C ASP A 159 9.89 15.89 13.60
N TYR A 160 9.54 17.06 13.01
CA TYR A 160 9.35 17.20 11.58
C TYR A 160 10.62 16.94 10.77
N ARG A 161 11.81 17.21 11.31
CA ARG A 161 13.09 17.00 10.60
C ARG A 161 13.38 15.53 10.40
N SER A 162 13.17 14.72 11.45
CA SER A 162 13.31 13.27 11.37
C SER A 162 12.23 12.66 10.48
N ALA A 163 10.96 13.09 10.63
CA ALA A 163 9.86 12.68 9.77
C ALA A 163 10.14 13.02 8.30
N TRP A 164 10.60 14.23 8.02
CA TRP A 164 10.98 14.66 6.68
C TRP A 164 12.11 13.79 6.09
N SER A 165 13.14 13.51 6.88
CA SER A 165 14.26 12.66 6.44
C SER A 165 13.81 11.24 6.09
N VAL A 166 12.94 10.67 6.91
CA VAL A 166 12.34 9.35 6.63
C VAL A 166 11.51 9.39 5.36
N ARG A 167 10.69 10.44 5.16
CA ARG A 167 9.89 10.58 3.94
C ARG A 167 10.76 10.73 2.69
N GLN A 168 11.90 11.39 2.78
CA GLN A 168 12.87 11.46 1.68
C GLN A 168 13.46 10.07 1.35
N MET A 169 13.78 9.26 2.35
CA MET A 169 14.26 7.89 2.13
C MET A 169 13.19 7.04 1.42
N LEU A 170 11.92 7.15 1.85
CA LEU A 170 10.79 6.43 1.26
C LEU A 170 10.45 6.93 -0.15
N GLU A 171 10.50 8.25 -0.39
CA GLU A 171 10.39 8.87 -1.72
C GLU A 171 11.44 8.27 -2.66
N TRP A 172 12.67 8.23 -2.19
CA TRP A 172 13.80 7.72 -2.96
C TRP A 172 13.65 6.22 -3.28
N ARG A 173 13.23 5.43 -2.28
CA ARG A 173 12.95 4.01 -2.47
C ARG A 173 11.82 3.78 -3.49
N ALA A 174 10.76 4.55 -3.42
CA ALA A 174 9.66 4.48 -4.37
C ALA A 174 10.11 4.79 -5.81
N LEU A 175 10.99 5.77 -5.98
CA LEU A 175 11.61 6.07 -7.29
C LEU A 175 12.46 4.91 -7.79
N SER A 176 13.28 4.31 -6.94
CA SER A 176 14.13 3.17 -7.31
C SER A 176 13.33 1.92 -7.71
N LEU A 177 12.08 1.81 -7.22
CA LEU A 177 11.14 0.76 -7.59
C LEU A 177 10.30 1.11 -8.84
N GLY A 178 10.46 2.33 -9.40
CA GLY A 178 9.67 2.78 -10.54
C GLY A 178 8.21 3.07 -10.20
N VAL A 179 7.91 3.49 -8.96
CA VAL A 179 6.54 3.84 -8.50
C VAL A 179 6.46 5.33 -8.18
N PRO A 180 6.52 6.23 -9.18
CA PRO A 180 6.58 7.69 -8.97
C PRO A 180 5.33 8.25 -8.28
N ALA A 181 4.19 7.61 -8.41
CA ALA A 181 2.96 8.04 -7.73
C ALA A 181 3.11 7.94 -6.20
N TYR A 182 3.77 6.90 -5.72
CA TYR A 182 4.03 6.72 -4.29
C TYR A 182 5.12 7.67 -3.78
N ALA A 183 6.17 7.87 -4.57
CA ALA A 183 7.18 8.88 -4.28
C ALA A 183 6.55 10.28 -4.12
N ALA A 184 5.61 10.65 -4.98
CA ALA A 184 4.91 11.94 -4.90
C ALA A 184 4.12 12.12 -3.60
N ILE A 185 3.55 11.05 -3.03
CA ILE A 185 2.86 11.10 -1.73
C ILE A 185 3.83 11.50 -0.62
N HIS A 186 5.02 10.89 -0.60
CA HIS A 186 6.03 11.23 0.40
C HIS A 186 6.59 12.64 0.22
N ALA A 187 6.83 13.06 -1.02
CA ALA A 187 7.26 14.43 -1.33
C ALA A 187 6.21 15.47 -0.90
N GLN A 188 4.93 15.20 -1.11
CA GLN A 188 3.83 16.08 -0.75
C GLN A 188 3.67 16.20 0.77
N ALA A 189 3.76 15.09 1.50
CA ALA A 189 3.74 15.09 2.95
C ALA A 189 5.00 15.77 3.54
N GLY A 190 6.17 15.57 2.94
CA GLY A 190 7.39 16.27 3.28
C GLY A 190 7.28 17.79 3.09
N LEU A 191 6.64 18.23 2.00
CA LEU A 191 6.37 19.66 1.75
C LEU A 191 5.46 20.24 2.83
N ALA A 192 4.37 19.56 3.17
CA ALA A 192 3.43 20.02 4.20
C ALA A 192 4.12 20.19 5.57
N LEU A 193 5.00 19.27 5.97
CA LEU A 193 5.82 19.39 7.17
C LEU A 193 6.74 20.61 7.13
N ALA A 194 7.40 20.82 5.97
CA ALA A 194 8.33 21.93 5.79
C ALA A 194 7.61 23.29 5.73
N GLU A 195 6.42 23.36 5.16
CA GLU A 195 5.58 24.56 5.13
C GLU A 195 5.11 24.92 6.54
N TRP A 196 4.60 23.95 7.29
CA TRP A 196 4.20 24.17 8.69
C TRP A 196 5.35 24.68 9.57
N ALA A 197 6.57 24.12 9.38
CA ALA A 197 7.75 24.53 10.15
C ALA A 197 8.40 25.82 9.64
N GLY A 198 7.96 26.37 8.48
CA GLY A 198 8.60 27.52 7.84
C GLY A 198 10.02 27.21 7.35
N ASP A 199 10.33 25.95 7.04
CA ASP A 199 11.65 25.50 6.58
C ASP A 199 11.77 25.64 5.06
N ALA A 200 12.20 26.81 4.61
CA ALA A 200 12.34 27.15 3.20
C ALA A 200 13.29 26.19 2.44
N ARG A 201 14.30 25.64 3.12
CA ARG A 201 15.25 24.69 2.53
C ARG A 201 14.56 23.39 2.15
N ARG A 202 13.84 22.79 3.10
CA ARG A 202 13.11 21.55 2.87
C ARG A 202 11.93 21.74 1.92
N GLN A 203 11.29 22.92 1.97
CA GLN A 203 10.26 23.29 0.98
C GLN A 203 10.83 23.30 -0.44
N SER A 204 11.97 23.97 -0.67
CA SER A 204 12.55 24.06 -2.02
C SER A 204 12.96 22.69 -2.56
N THR A 205 13.43 21.78 -1.69
CA THR A 205 13.76 20.39 -2.07
C THR A 205 12.52 19.63 -2.54
N ASN A 206 11.45 19.62 -1.71
CA ASN A 206 10.22 18.89 -2.07
C ASN A 206 9.52 19.52 -3.28
N LEU A 207 9.52 20.84 -3.42
CA LEU A 207 8.97 21.51 -4.61
C LEU A 207 9.71 21.11 -5.89
N SER A 208 11.03 20.94 -5.82
CA SER A 208 11.82 20.42 -6.95
C SER A 208 11.44 18.98 -7.30
N SER A 209 11.31 18.08 -6.32
CA SER A 209 10.84 16.72 -6.55
C SER A 209 9.43 16.69 -7.15
N LEU A 210 8.49 17.46 -6.58
CA LEU A 210 7.11 17.55 -7.08
C LEU A 210 7.03 18.11 -8.50
N ALA A 211 7.93 19.02 -8.89
CA ALA A 211 8.02 19.49 -10.26
C ALA A 211 8.36 18.36 -11.23
N MET A 212 9.28 17.47 -10.86
CA MET A 212 9.63 16.28 -11.66
C MET A 212 8.44 15.33 -11.79
N PHE A 213 7.71 15.09 -10.70
CA PHE A 213 6.50 14.24 -10.73
C PHE A 213 5.39 14.85 -11.57
N ALA A 214 5.18 16.17 -11.50
CA ALA A 214 4.22 16.87 -12.36
C ALA A 214 4.57 16.73 -13.85
N GLN A 215 5.84 16.88 -14.20
CA GLN A 215 6.32 16.66 -15.56
C GLN A 215 6.06 15.23 -16.02
N GLY A 216 6.37 14.24 -15.19
CA GLY A 216 6.12 12.81 -15.47
C GLY A 216 4.63 12.47 -15.68
N ARG A 217 3.72 13.24 -15.09
CA ARG A 217 2.26 13.13 -15.31
C ARG A 217 1.76 13.90 -16.55
N GLY A 218 2.64 14.59 -17.28
CA GLY A 218 2.25 15.41 -18.42
C GLY A 218 1.64 16.77 -18.05
N GLU A 219 2.06 17.33 -16.91
CA GLU A 219 1.60 18.63 -16.38
C GLU A 219 2.75 19.69 -16.43
N PRO A 220 3.27 20.08 -17.61
CA PRO A 220 4.47 20.92 -17.71
C PRO A 220 4.29 22.30 -17.07
N GLY A 221 3.09 22.90 -17.15
CA GLY A 221 2.80 24.19 -16.53
C GLY A 221 2.85 24.12 -15.00
N THR A 222 2.41 23.02 -14.39
CA THR A 222 2.54 22.80 -12.94
C THR A 222 4.00 22.56 -12.57
N ALA A 223 4.74 21.78 -13.35
CA ALA A 223 6.15 21.52 -13.15
C ALA A 223 6.96 22.83 -13.14
N GLN A 224 6.75 23.70 -14.11
CA GLN A 224 7.44 25.00 -14.20
C GLN A 224 7.12 25.92 -13.01
N ARG A 225 5.86 25.99 -12.57
CA ARG A 225 5.47 26.80 -11.40
C ARG A 225 6.16 26.31 -10.12
N LEU A 226 6.16 24.97 -9.89
CA LEU A 226 6.79 24.35 -8.71
C LEU A 226 8.30 24.59 -8.72
N MET A 227 8.97 24.34 -9.85
CA MET A 227 10.41 24.57 -10.00
C MET A 227 10.76 26.05 -9.83
N GLY A 228 9.98 26.96 -10.40
CA GLY A 228 10.14 28.39 -10.20
C GLY A 228 9.99 28.82 -8.74
N HIS A 229 9.10 28.18 -7.98
CA HIS A 229 8.99 28.42 -6.54
C HIS A 229 10.20 27.88 -5.78
N ALA A 230 10.65 26.65 -6.07
CA ALA A 230 11.87 26.08 -5.50
C ALA A 230 13.10 26.99 -5.71
N LYS A 231 13.27 27.53 -6.92
CA LYS A 231 14.37 28.46 -7.26
C LYS A 231 14.32 29.74 -6.42
N ARG A 232 13.13 30.36 -6.29
CA ARG A 232 12.98 31.58 -5.48
C ARG A 232 13.35 31.34 -4.03
N LEU A 233 12.89 30.24 -3.43
CA LEU A 233 13.24 29.87 -2.05
C LEU A 233 14.75 29.61 -1.90
N ALA A 234 15.36 28.86 -2.82
CA ALA A 234 16.80 28.59 -2.79
C ALA A 234 17.64 29.87 -2.93
N ALA A 235 17.19 30.83 -3.76
CA ALA A 235 17.84 32.13 -3.90
C ALA A 235 17.72 32.98 -2.62
N GLN A 236 16.57 32.97 -1.96
CA GLN A 236 16.35 33.66 -0.67
C GLN A 236 17.24 33.10 0.46
N ILE A 237 17.41 31.78 0.50
CA ILE A 237 18.29 31.12 1.46
C ILE A 237 19.75 31.52 1.24
N GLY A 238 20.16 31.75 -0.01
CA GLY A 238 21.50 32.15 -0.41
C GLY A 238 22.56 31.05 -0.29
N ASP A 239 22.24 29.87 0.24
CA ASP A 239 23.16 28.74 0.39
C ASP A 239 23.53 28.11 -0.96
N PRO A 240 24.80 28.09 -1.35
CA PRO A 240 25.27 27.52 -2.62
C PRO A 240 24.90 26.04 -2.76
N VAL A 241 24.91 25.27 -1.66
CA VAL A 241 24.53 23.82 -1.66
C VAL A 241 23.07 23.67 -2.09
N GLN A 242 22.16 24.44 -1.47
CA GLN A 242 20.74 24.38 -1.78
C GLN A 242 20.47 24.83 -3.22
N ARG A 243 21.12 25.89 -3.65
CA ARG A 243 21.01 26.41 -5.02
C ARG A 243 21.50 25.38 -6.04
N ALA A 244 22.62 24.71 -5.79
CA ALA A 244 23.15 23.66 -6.65
C ALA A 244 22.15 22.50 -6.79
N GLY A 245 21.53 22.07 -5.70
CA GLY A 245 20.50 21.03 -5.71
C GLY A 245 19.29 21.41 -6.57
N VAL A 246 18.79 22.62 -6.44
CA VAL A 246 17.65 23.11 -7.22
C VAL A 246 18.01 23.31 -8.70
N SER A 247 19.21 23.86 -9.02
CA SER A 247 19.69 23.96 -10.42
C SER A 247 19.84 22.58 -11.06
N ASN A 248 20.28 21.58 -10.30
CA ASN A 248 20.32 20.21 -10.80
C ASN A 248 18.90 19.63 -11.04
N GLY A 249 17.94 19.94 -10.20
CA GLY A 249 16.51 19.60 -10.41
C GLY A 249 15.95 20.27 -11.67
N GLU A 250 16.24 21.55 -11.89
CA GLU A 250 15.88 22.28 -13.10
C GLU A 250 16.50 21.64 -14.35
N ALA A 251 17.76 21.25 -14.28
CA ALA A 251 18.44 20.56 -15.37
C ALA A 251 17.73 19.23 -15.73
N SER A 252 17.31 18.49 -14.72
CA SER A 252 16.55 17.24 -14.92
C SER A 252 15.18 17.51 -15.54
N LEU A 253 14.47 18.55 -15.09
CA LEU A 253 13.20 18.97 -15.66
C LEU A 253 13.35 19.37 -17.14
N ALA A 254 14.36 20.19 -17.47
CA ALA A 254 14.66 20.58 -18.84
C ALA A 254 14.98 19.37 -19.73
N ALA A 255 15.73 18.40 -19.20
CA ALA A 255 16.03 17.15 -19.92
C ALA A 255 14.76 16.34 -20.21
N MET A 256 13.84 16.23 -19.26
CA MET A 256 12.53 15.57 -19.48
C MET A 256 11.66 16.30 -20.50
N GLN A 257 11.86 17.59 -20.68
CA GLN A 257 11.17 18.42 -21.67
C GLN A 257 11.86 18.39 -23.05
N GLY A 258 13.01 17.71 -23.16
CA GLY A 258 13.81 17.65 -24.39
C GLY A 258 14.69 18.89 -24.62
N ASP A 259 14.72 19.86 -23.69
CA ASP A 259 15.60 21.03 -23.78
C ASP A 259 16.99 20.72 -23.22
N HIS A 260 17.76 20.02 -24.04
CA HIS A 260 19.11 19.60 -23.66
C HIS A 260 20.08 20.77 -23.45
N LYS A 261 19.84 21.90 -24.12
CA LYS A 261 20.68 23.12 -23.96
C LYS A 261 20.45 23.76 -22.59
N ALA A 262 19.20 23.95 -22.19
CA ALA A 262 18.84 24.45 -20.86
C ALA A 262 19.32 23.48 -19.78
N SER A 263 19.15 22.18 -19.99
CA SER A 263 19.62 21.14 -19.07
C SER A 263 21.14 21.23 -18.84
N LEU A 264 21.92 21.36 -19.90
CA LEU A 264 23.37 21.48 -19.78
C LEU A 264 23.80 22.77 -19.03
N ALA A 265 23.19 23.90 -19.37
CA ALA A 265 23.49 25.19 -18.71
C ALA A 265 23.16 25.13 -17.20
N ALA A 266 22.03 24.53 -16.81
CA ALA A 266 21.67 24.39 -15.42
C ALA A 266 22.59 23.41 -14.65
N ARG A 267 23.11 22.36 -15.31
CA ARG A 267 24.11 21.45 -14.71
C ARG A 267 25.46 22.12 -14.51
N GLU A 268 25.89 22.96 -15.45
CA GLU A 268 27.11 23.73 -15.34
C GLU A 268 27.00 24.80 -14.21
N GLU A 269 25.85 25.45 -14.08
CA GLU A 269 25.52 26.31 -12.93
C GLU A 269 25.61 25.55 -11.62
N ALA A 270 24.98 24.37 -11.54
CA ALA A 270 24.99 23.53 -10.34
C ALA A 270 26.43 23.13 -9.94
N LEU A 271 27.26 22.80 -10.91
CA LEU A 271 28.68 22.51 -10.68
C LEU A 271 29.46 23.72 -10.16
N ALA A 272 29.23 24.90 -10.73
CA ALA A 272 29.85 26.15 -10.27
C ALA A 272 29.44 26.48 -8.81
N LEU A 273 28.17 26.28 -8.48
CA LEU A 273 27.64 26.44 -7.11
C LEU A 273 28.26 25.41 -6.15
N ALA A 274 28.45 24.17 -6.56
CA ALA A 274 29.11 23.15 -5.75
C ALA A 274 30.58 23.52 -5.45
N ALA A 275 31.29 24.06 -6.42
CA ALA A 275 32.64 24.58 -6.22
C ALA A 275 32.65 25.79 -5.28
N GLN A 276 31.69 26.71 -5.39
CA GLN A 276 31.54 27.84 -4.48
C GLN A 276 31.25 27.38 -3.04
N ALA A 277 30.52 26.27 -2.86
CA ALA A 277 30.24 25.68 -1.57
C ALA A 277 31.44 25.00 -0.91
N ASN A 278 32.57 24.83 -1.62
CA ASN A 278 33.71 24.01 -1.18
C ASN A 278 33.29 22.61 -0.73
N SER A 279 32.40 21.98 -1.52
CA SER A 279 31.82 20.67 -1.22
C SER A 279 32.28 19.64 -2.27
N PRO A 280 33.38 18.90 -2.03
CA PRO A 280 33.90 17.92 -2.98
C PRO A 280 32.88 16.81 -3.31
N ARG A 281 32.08 16.38 -2.33
CA ARG A 281 31.05 15.38 -2.57
C ARG A 281 29.94 15.90 -3.48
N LEU A 282 29.46 17.13 -3.23
CA LEU A 282 28.48 17.78 -4.10
C LEU A 282 29.05 18.03 -5.50
N GLU A 283 30.34 18.44 -5.58
CA GLU A 283 31.05 18.59 -6.86
C GLU A 283 31.07 17.28 -7.63
N ALA A 284 31.40 16.17 -6.97
CA ALA A 284 31.39 14.85 -7.59
C ALA A 284 30.00 14.46 -8.09
N GLN A 285 28.96 14.75 -7.32
CA GLN A 285 27.56 14.51 -7.72
C GLN A 285 27.17 15.34 -8.95
N MET A 286 27.52 16.62 -8.99
CA MET A 286 27.26 17.49 -10.14
C MET A 286 28.04 17.05 -11.37
N LEU A 287 29.31 16.65 -11.22
CA LEU A 287 30.11 16.08 -12.30
C LEU A 287 29.52 14.77 -12.83
N THR A 288 29.02 13.92 -11.98
CA THR A 288 28.32 12.66 -12.37
C THR A 288 27.10 12.97 -13.26
N ASN A 289 26.26 13.91 -12.83
CA ASN A 289 25.08 14.32 -13.58
C ASN A 289 25.47 15.04 -14.90
N LEU A 290 26.55 15.78 -14.89
CA LEU A 290 27.08 16.45 -16.08
C LEU A 290 27.64 15.42 -17.09
N SER A 291 28.29 14.36 -16.63
CA SER A 291 28.75 13.26 -17.47
C SER A 291 27.59 12.58 -18.22
N ASP A 292 26.48 12.29 -17.54
CA ASP A 292 25.29 11.78 -18.18
C ASP A 292 24.73 12.75 -19.25
N ALA A 293 24.67 14.04 -18.92
CA ALA A 293 24.22 15.04 -19.90
C ALA A 293 25.14 15.11 -21.16
N TYR A 294 26.42 15.02 -20.98
CA TYR A 294 27.35 15.00 -22.13
C TYR A 294 27.21 13.72 -22.96
N SER A 295 26.93 12.57 -22.31
CA SER A 295 26.67 11.31 -23.01
C SER A 295 25.42 11.42 -23.88
N ARG A 296 24.32 11.97 -23.34
CA ARG A 296 23.06 12.21 -24.08
C ARG A 296 23.21 13.21 -25.23
N LEU A 297 24.16 14.12 -25.13
CA LEU A 297 24.53 15.09 -26.20
C LEU A 297 25.56 14.55 -27.21
N ALA A 298 25.85 13.26 -27.18
CA ALA A 298 26.86 12.61 -28.02
C ALA A 298 28.24 13.30 -27.91
N ARG A 299 28.63 13.72 -26.70
CA ARG A 299 29.92 14.33 -26.37
C ARG A 299 30.75 13.40 -25.47
N PRO A 300 31.16 12.21 -25.95
CA PRO A 300 31.74 11.17 -25.09
C PRO A 300 33.09 11.55 -24.50
N THR A 301 33.87 12.40 -25.17
CA THR A 301 35.15 12.90 -24.64
C THR A 301 34.95 13.75 -23.38
N ASP A 302 33.97 14.65 -23.40
CA ASP A 302 33.63 15.48 -22.24
C ASP A 302 33.03 14.64 -21.13
N ALA A 303 32.14 13.71 -21.47
CA ALA A 303 31.52 12.77 -20.53
C ALA A 303 32.60 11.98 -19.78
N LEU A 304 33.54 11.38 -20.48
CA LEU A 304 34.64 10.61 -19.90
C LEU A 304 35.51 11.48 -18.97
N ARG A 305 35.90 12.64 -19.44
CA ARG A 305 36.75 13.55 -18.66
C ARG A 305 36.15 13.96 -17.32
N VAL A 306 34.85 14.33 -17.32
CA VAL A 306 34.18 14.74 -16.06
C VAL A 306 33.86 13.55 -15.16
N ALA A 307 33.53 12.38 -15.73
CA ALA A 307 33.30 11.16 -14.96
C ALA A 307 34.57 10.66 -14.25
N GLU A 308 35.72 10.67 -14.94
CA GLU A 308 37.04 10.30 -14.35
C GLU A 308 37.42 11.26 -13.22
N ARG A 309 37.19 12.58 -13.39
CA ARG A 309 37.40 13.57 -12.33
C ARG A 309 36.49 13.27 -11.10
N ALA A 310 35.22 13.00 -11.32
CA ALA A 310 34.29 12.67 -10.27
C ALA A 310 34.69 11.37 -9.54
N LEU A 311 35.14 10.35 -10.29
CA LEU A 311 35.50 9.05 -9.74
C LEU A 311 36.64 9.13 -8.72
N VAL A 312 37.63 10.02 -8.93
CA VAL A 312 38.70 10.25 -7.96
C VAL A 312 38.14 10.77 -6.63
N ILE A 313 37.18 11.67 -6.68
CA ILE A 313 36.55 12.24 -5.47
C ILE A 313 35.72 11.17 -4.77
N VAL A 314 34.87 10.48 -5.52
CA VAL A 314 33.94 9.45 -5.01
C VAL A 314 34.68 8.32 -4.29
N ARG A 315 35.80 7.86 -4.86
CA ARG A 315 36.65 6.82 -4.23
C ARG A 315 37.29 7.28 -2.93
N ARG A 316 37.71 8.53 -2.82
CA ARG A 316 38.23 9.10 -1.56
C ARG A 316 37.23 9.11 -0.46
N HIS A 317 35.93 9.21 -0.79
CA HIS A 317 34.84 9.23 0.15
C HIS A 317 34.15 7.86 0.32
N SER A 318 34.63 6.80 -0.33
CA SER A 318 34.10 5.44 -0.28
C SER A 318 32.60 5.35 -0.61
N ASP A 319 32.11 6.22 -1.51
CA ASP A 319 30.73 6.23 -1.97
C ASP A 319 30.55 5.21 -3.09
N GLN A 320 30.29 3.96 -2.69
CA GLN A 320 30.15 2.84 -3.62
C GLN A 320 29.00 3.03 -4.62
N ARG A 321 27.96 3.77 -4.24
CA ARG A 321 26.83 4.00 -5.11
C ARG A 321 27.16 4.98 -6.22
N ALA A 322 27.73 6.12 -5.87
CA ALA A 322 28.20 7.09 -6.86
C ALA A 322 29.29 6.48 -7.76
N GLU A 323 30.14 5.59 -7.21
CA GLU A 323 31.15 4.87 -8.00
C GLU A 323 30.51 4.00 -9.08
N ARG A 324 29.42 3.27 -8.78
CA ARG A 324 28.69 2.45 -9.77
C ARG A 324 28.14 3.32 -10.90
N VAL A 325 27.47 4.42 -10.57
CA VAL A 325 26.93 5.35 -11.58
C VAL A 325 28.05 5.90 -12.48
N LEU A 326 29.19 6.23 -11.90
CA LEU A 326 30.32 6.73 -12.68
C LEU A 326 30.97 5.68 -13.57
N ILE A 327 31.06 4.44 -13.12
CA ILE A 327 31.52 3.31 -13.95
C ILE A 327 30.57 3.13 -15.15
N ASN A 328 29.23 3.26 -14.92
CA ASN A 328 28.24 3.25 -16.00
C ASN A 328 28.54 4.34 -17.04
N ASN A 329 28.68 5.59 -16.60
CA ASN A 329 28.93 6.72 -17.49
C ASN A 329 30.27 6.59 -18.23
N ILE A 330 31.31 6.11 -17.56
CA ILE A 330 32.63 5.85 -18.16
C ILE A 330 32.51 4.76 -19.23
N GLY A 331 31.80 3.68 -18.97
CA GLY A 331 31.58 2.58 -19.91
C GLY A 331 30.87 3.06 -21.18
N ILE A 332 29.81 3.83 -21.03
CA ILE A 332 29.03 4.43 -22.13
C ILE A 332 29.92 5.40 -22.93
N ALA A 333 30.67 6.28 -22.25
CA ALA A 333 31.55 7.23 -22.90
C ALA A 333 32.67 6.52 -23.68
N LYS A 334 33.24 5.43 -23.15
CA LYS A 334 34.25 4.61 -23.87
C LYS A 334 33.67 4.01 -25.14
N ILE A 335 32.43 3.48 -25.09
CA ILE A 335 31.72 2.96 -26.28
C ILE A 335 31.56 4.09 -27.31
N GLY A 336 31.08 5.26 -26.87
CA GLY A 336 30.91 6.43 -27.74
C GLY A 336 32.22 6.93 -28.40
N LEU A 337 33.36 6.60 -27.80
CA LEU A 337 34.70 6.85 -28.37
C LEU A 337 35.21 5.73 -29.28
N GLY A 338 34.38 4.70 -29.53
CA GLY A 338 34.80 3.53 -30.31
C GLY A 338 35.61 2.48 -29.53
N ARG A 339 35.82 2.69 -28.23
CA ARG A 339 36.54 1.77 -27.30
C ARG A 339 35.59 0.71 -26.77
N ILE A 340 34.90 -0.03 -27.67
CA ILE A 340 33.81 -0.93 -27.35
C ILE A 340 34.22 -2.04 -26.36
N ALA A 341 35.40 -2.64 -26.54
CA ALA A 341 35.89 -3.70 -25.65
C ALA A 341 36.08 -3.23 -24.22
N GLU A 342 36.59 -2.04 -24.02
CA GLU A 342 36.78 -1.44 -22.70
C GLU A 342 35.41 -1.09 -22.06
N GLY A 343 34.49 -0.53 -22.84
CA GLY A 343 33.15 -0.25 -22.36
C GLY A 343 32.40 -1.54 -21.91
N ARG A 344 32.52 -2.62 -22.67
CA ARG A 344 31.94 -3.93 -22.28
C ARG A 344 32.55 -4.51 -21.01
N LEU A 345 33.84 -4.26 -20.76
CA LEU A 345 34.49 -4.64 -19.50
C LEU A 345 33.89 -3.91 -18.30
N GLU A 346 33.68 -2.59 -18.47
CA GLU A 346 32.98 -1.81 -17.40
C GLU A 346 31.54 -2.29 -17.18
N LEU A 347 30.81 -2.64 -18.27
CA LEU A 347 29.47 -3.24 -18.15
C LEU A 347 29.49 -4.53 -17.35
N ALA A 348 30.41 -5.45 -17.67
CA ALA A 348 30.48 -6.73 -16.97
C ALA A 348 30.73 -6.54 -15.46
N ARG A 349 31.67 -5.65 -15.13
CA ARG A 349 31.96 -5.28 -13.73
C ARG A 349 30.75 -4.67 -13.04
N LEU A 350 30.05 -3.77 -13.72
CA LEU A 350 28.91 -3.05 -13.17
C LEU A 350 27.71 -3.98 -12.92
N LEU A 351 27.44 -4.90 -13.87
CA LEU A 351 26.37 -5.88 -13.71
C LEU A 351 26.59 -6.79 -12.50
N GLU A 352 27.83 -7.19 -12.23
CA GLU A 352 28.17 -7.94 -11.03
C GLU A 352 27.94 -7.11 -9.75
N MET A 353 28.32 -5.83 -9.77
CA MET A 353 28.09 -4.92 -8.64
C MET A 353 26.59 -4.69 -8.38
N TRP A 354 25.76 -4.55 -9.43
CA TRP A 354 24.31 -4.41 -9.28
C TRP A 354 23.65 -5.71 -8.81
N HIS A 355 24.12 -6.84 -9.31
CA HIS A 355 23.62 -8.15 -8.90
C HIS A 355 23.88 -8.41 -7.41
N SER A 356 25.10 -8.13 -6.95
CA SER A 356 25.48 -8.32 -5.54
C SER A 356 24.75 -7.37 -4.58
N SER A 357 24.31 -6.20 -5.04
CA SER A 357 23.51 -5.26 -4.24
C SER A 357 22.00 -5.47 -4.34
N GLY A 358 21.52 -6.38 -5.20
CA GLY A 358 20.08 -6.63 -5.41
C GLY A 358 19.34 -5.46 -6.09
N GLU A 359 20.05 -4.54 -6.74
CA GLU A 359 19.48 -3.35 -7.39
C GLU A 359 19.05 -3.64 -8.83
N THR A 360 18.05 -4.49 -8.98
CA THR A 360 17.56 -5.00 -10.28
C THR A 360 17.08 -3.89 -11.23
N GLY A 361 16.53 -2.79 -10.68
CA GLY A 361 16.12 -1.62 -11.47
C GLY A 361 17.28 -0.96 -12.18
N HIS A 362 18.35 -0.68 -11.46
CA HIS A 362 19.57 -0.11 -12.04
C HIS A 362 20.29 -1.07 -12.99
N GLN A 363 20.16 -2.38 -12.76
CA GLN A 363 20.67 -3.38 -13.71
C GLN A 363 19.94 -3.31 -15.05
N ALA A 364 18.60 -3.16 -15.04
CA ALA A 364 17.82 -3.00 -16.27
C ALA A 364 18.15 -1.71 -17.00
N GLU A 365 18.24 -0.59 -16.27
CA GLU A 365 18.61 0.72 -16.82
C GLU A 365 20.00 0.68 -17.45
N THR A 366 20.99 0.11 -16.75
CA THR A 366 22.35 -0.10 -17.28
C THR A 366 22.34 -0.89 -18.59
N LEU A 367 21.59 -1.99 -18.66
CA LEU A 367 21.50 -2.80 -19.87
C LEU A 367 20.90 -2.02 -21.03
N LEU A 368 19.88 -1.18 -20.79
CA LEU A 368 19.27 -0.32 -21.79
C LEU A 368 20.28 0.71 -22.31
N GLU A 369 20.88 1.48 -21.41
CA GLU A 369 21.83 2.56 -21.77
C GLU A 369 23.06 2.03 -22.54
N PHE A 370 23.62 0.89 -22.12
CA PHE A 370 24.71 0.26 -22.86
C PHE A 370 24.25 -0.32 -24.18
N GLY A 371 23.01 -0.83 -24.26
CA GLY A 371 22.40 -1.27 -25.50
C GLY A 371 22.28 -0.13 -26.50
N GLU A 372 21.78 1.02 -26.06
CA GLU A 372 21.69 2.25 -26.86
C GLU A 372 23.08 2.73 -27.32
N ALA A 373 24.07 2.74 -26.42
CA ALA A 373 25.43 3.14 -26.74
C ALA A 373 26.08 2.20 -27.77
N LEU A 374 25.90 0.88 -27.64
CA LEU A 374 26.41 -0.10 -28.61
C LEU A 374 25.71 0.04 -29.97
N ALA A 375 24.41 0.27 -29.98
CA ALA A 375 23.66 0.51 -31.22
C ALA A 375 24.17 1.76 -31.95
N ALA A 376 24.37 2.85 -31.21
CA ALA A 376 24.95 4.10 -31.74
C ALA A 376 26.38 3.92 -32.25
N ALA A 377 27.17 3.05 -31.64
CA ALA A 377 28.51 2.69 -32.07
C ALA A 377 28.56 1.66 -33.21
N GLY A 378 27.40 1.18 -33.71
CA GLY A 378 27.30 0.23 -34.81
C GLY A 378 27.39 -1.25 -34.41
N ASP A 379 27.49 -1.57 -33.12
CA ASP A 379 27.46 -2.95 -32.61
C ASP A 379 26.02 -3.43 -32.40
N ALA A 380 25.30 -3.63 -33.51
CA ALA A 380 23.89 -4.02 -33.47
C ALA A 380 23.66 -5.38 -32.78
N ARG A 381 24.60 -6.33 -32.90
CA ARG A 381 24.49 -7.63 -32.24
C ARG A 381 24.60 -7.52 -30.73
N GLY A 382 25.58 -6.76 -30.25
CA GLY A 382 25.76 -6.52 -28.82
C GLY A 382 24.59 -5.74 -28.23
N ALA A 383 24.07 -4.74 -28.96
CA ALA A 383 22.89 -3.99 -28.54
C ALA A 383 21.66 -4.88 -28.39
N LEU A 384 21.39 -5.74 -29.38
CA LEU A 384 20.26 -6.66 -29.35
C LEU A 384 20.32 -7.62 -28.16
N GLU A 385 21.49 -8.17 -27.86
CA GLU A 385 21.69 -9.04 -26.69
C GLU A 385 21.33 -8.31 -25.38
N LEU A 386 21.77 -7.06 -25.23
CA LEU A 386 21.47 -6.28 -24.02
C LEU A 386 19.99 -5.92 -23.93
N TYR A 387 19.34 -5.56 -25.04
CA TYR A 387 17.89 -5.29 -25.07
C TYR A 387 17.06 -6.52 -24.70
N HIS A 388 17.45 -7.71 -25.13
CA HIS A 388 16.76 -8.94 -24.72
C HIS A 388 16.89 -9.18 -23.21
N ARG A 389 18.07 -8.99 -22.64
CA ARG A 389 18.32 -9.12 -21.21
C ARG A 389 17.56 -8.06 -20.40
N GLU A 390 17.60 -6.82 -20.85
CA GLU A 390 16.83 -5.71 -20.25
C GLU A 390 15.34 -6.02 -20.25
N ARG A 391 14.76 -6.43 -21.39
CA ARG A 391 13.35 -6.72 -21.53
C ARG A 391 12.90 -7.85 -20.58
N ALA A 392 13.71 -8.88 -20.43
CA ALA A 392 13.41 -9.97 -19.51
C ALA A 392 13.38 -9.45 -18.04
N LEU A 393 14.34 -8.63 -17.68
CA LEU A 393 14.48 -8.05 -16.36
C LEU A 393 13.37 -7.01 -16.06
N SER A 394 13.06 -6.15 -17.01
CA SER A 394 11.97 -5.17 -16.92
C SER A 394 10.61 -5.83 -16.81
N ALA A 395 10.39 -6.96 -17.49
CA ALA A 395 9.16 -7.74 -17.34
C ALA A 395 9.03 -8.37 -15.94
N GLU A 396 10.13 -8.76 -15.33
CA GLU A 396 10.17 -9.24 -13.94
C GLU A 396 9.90 -8.11 -12.96
N LEU A 397 10.55 -6.95 -13.14
CA LEU A 397 10.31 -5.73 -12.35
C LEU A 397 8.85 -5.28 -12.43
N MET A 398 8.26 -5.27 -13.62
CA MET A 398 6.83 -4.94 -13.78
C MET A 398 5.92 -5.89 -12.99
N ARG A 399 6.22 -7.19 -12.99
CA ARG A 399 5.46 -8.17 -12.20
C ARG A 399 5.59 -7.90 -10.69
N MET A 400 6.83 -7.66 -10.22
CA MET A 400 7.08 -7.33 -8.83
C MET A 400 6.39 -6.02 -8.43
N ASN A 401 6.53 -4.96 -9.22
CA ASN A 401 5.93 -3.65 -8.96
C ASN A 401 4.39 -3.73 -8.94
N ARG A 402 3.80 -4.52 -9.83
CA ARG A 402 2.35 -4.76 -9.82
C ARG A 402 1.89 -5.46 -8.54
N SER A 403 2.66 -6.42 -8.05
CA SER A 403 2.34 -7.13 -6.80
C SER A 403 2.47 -6.21 -5.57
N VAL A 404 3.50 -5.36 -5.55
CA VAL A 404 3.72 -4.35 -4.51
C VAL A 404 2.59 -3.31 -4.53
N ALA A 405 2.24 -2.79 -5.71
CA ALA A 405 1.16 -1.81 -5.86
C ALA A 405 -0.20 -2.37 -5.45
N LEU A 406 -0.49 -3.64 -5.78
CA LEU A 406 -1.71 -4.31 -5.34
C LEU A 406 -1.75 -4.52 -3.83
N LYS A 407 -0.64 -4.94 -3.23
CA LYS A 407 -0.53 -5.11 -1.78
C LYS A 407 -0.68 -3.78 -1.03
N GLU A 408 -0.16 -2.72 -1.61
CA GLU A 408 -0.26 -1.38 -1.05
C GLU A 408 -1.68 -0.81 -1.17
N LEU A 409 -2.33 -1.02 -2.33
CA LEU A 409 -3.74 -0.68 -2.50
C LEU A 409 -4.62 -1.43 -1.49
N GLN A 410 -4.32 -2.71 -1.23
CA GLN A 410 -4.99 -3.51 -0.20
C GLN A 410 -4.72 -2.93 1.19
N THR A 411 -3.47 -2.63 1.53
CA THR A 411 -3.10 -2.03 2.83
C THR A 411 -3.77 -0.68 3.04
N ARG A 412 -3.88 0.14 1.99
CA ARG A 412 -4.57 1.42 2.02
C ARG A 412 -6.07 1.25 2.19
N ASN A 413 -6.68 0.34 1.44
CA ASN A 413 -8.10 0.02 1.58
C ASN A 413 -8.42 -0.52 2.98
N ASP A 414 -7.55 -1.37 3.53
CA ASP A 414 -7.67 -1.90 4.89
C ASP A 414 -7.48 -0.78 5.94
N ALA A 415 -6.56 0.15 5.72
CA ALA A 415 -6.37 1.31 6.58
C ALA A 415 -7.58 2.26 6.53
N GLU A 416 -8.11 2.54 5.34
CA GLU A 416 -9.32 3.34 5.15
C GLU A 416 -10.57 2.64 5.71
N ALA A 417 -10.63 1.30 5.64
CA ALA A 417 -11.70 0.52 6.28
C ALA A 417 -11.60 0.62 7.80
N ARG A 418 -10.40 0.41 8.37
CA ARG A 418 -10.16 0.57 9.81
C ARG A 418 -10.44 2.00 10.29
N GLN A 419 -10.07 3.00 9.50
CA GLN A 419 -10.36 4.40 9.84
C GLN A 419 -11.87 4.65 9.88
N ARG A 420 -12.63 4.11 8.92
CA ARG A 420 -14.09 4.14 8.92
C ARG A 420 -14.69 3.40 10.11
N ASP A 421 -14.13 2.24 10.45
CA ASP A 421 -14.57 1.47 11.62
C ASP A 421 -14.28 2.23 12.93
N ILE A 422 -13.12 2.89 13.04
CA ILE A 422 -12.79 3.75 14.18
C ILE A 422 -13.74 4.95 14.25
N GLU A 423 -14.06 5.57 13.11
CA GLU A 423 -15.00 6.68 13.04
C GLU A 423 -16.43 6.24 13.40
N LEU A 424 -16.86 5.05 12.93
CA LEU A 424 -18.14 4.45 13.29
C LEU A 424 -18.20 4.09 14.78
N LEU A 425 -17.10 3.50 15.31
CA LEU A 425 -16.96 3.22 16.74
C LEU A 425 -16.93 4.50 17.57
N GLY A 426 -16.27 5.55 17.06
CA GLY A 426 -16.26 6.89 17.67
C GLY A 426 -17.66 7.49 17.73
N ARG A 427 -18.43 7.40 16.63
CA ARG A 427 -19.83 7.83 16.58
C ARG A 427 -20.72 6.98 17.47
N ASP A 428 -20.53 5.66 17.46
CA ASP A 428 -21.28 4.75 18.34
C ASP A 428 -20.97 5.00 19.82
N ASN A 429 -19.69 5.28 20.16
CA ASN A 429 -19.32 5.69 21.51
C ASN A 429 -19.84 7.09 21.88
N ALA A 430 -19.88 8.05 20.94
CA ALA A 430 -20.48 9.35 21.18
C ALA A 430 -22.00 9.23 21.41
N LEU A 431 -22.67 8.42 20.61
CA LEU A 431 -24.10 8.09 20.80
C LEU A 431 -24.34 7.35 22.11
N LYS A 432 -23.44 6.43 22.49
CA LYS A 432 -23.53 5.73 23.79
C LYS A 432 -23.26 6.67 24.96
N THR A 433 -22.33 7.61 24.83
CA THR A 433 -22.09 8.63 25.87
C THR A 433 -23.27 9.62 25.99
N GLU A 434 -23.86 10.03 24.85
CA GLU A 434 -25.13 10.79 24.88
C GLU A 434 -26.28 9.97 25.48
N ALA A 435 -26.37 8.69 25.08
CA ALA A 435 -27.37 7.78 25.63
C ALA A 435 -27.17 7.50 27.13
N LEU A 436 -25.89 7.43 27.59
CA LEU A 436 -25.57 7.31 29.01
C LEU A 436 -25.87 8.60 29.77
N ALA A 437 -25.53 9.78 29.20
CA ALA A 437 -25.89 11.08 29.79
C ALA A 437 -27.43 11.25 29.87
N ASN A 438 -28.14 10.88 28.80
CA ASN A 438 -29.60 10.83 28.80
C ASN A 438 -30.15 9.78 29.77
N ARG A 439 -29.46 8.65 29.93
CA ARG A 439 -29.82 7.61 30.89
C ARG A 439 -29.62 8.07 32.33
N ASP A 440 -28.57 8.82 32.63
CA ASP A 440 -28.37 9.45 33.94
C ASP A 440 -29.45 10.49 34.22
N LEU A 441 -29.82 11.31 33.23
CA LEU A 441 -30.92 12.24 33.33
C LEU A 441 -32.26 11.50 33.51
N LEU A 442 -32.46 10.44 32.74
CA LEU A 442 -33.62 9.54 32.88
C LEU A 442 -33.60 8.78 34.22
N GLN A 443 -32.44 8.35 34.74
CA GLN A 443 -32.32 7.77 36.07
C GLN A 443 -32.74 8.75 37.15
N HIS A 444 -32.33 10.02 37.08
CA HIS A 444 -32.79 11.04 38.02
C HIS A 444 -34.30 11.30 37.88
N LEU A 445 -34.82 11.32 36.64
CA LEU A 445 -36.25 11.37 36.36
C LEU A 445 -36.99 10.10 36.86
N TRP A 446 -36.38 8.91 36.71
CA TRP A 446 -36.89 7.68 37.23
C TRP A 446 -36.90 7.63 38.77
N TRP A 447 -35.86 8.15 39.44
CA TRP A 447 -35.86 8.28 40.88
C TRP A 447 -36.90 9.28 41.36
N LEU A 448 -37.12 10.36 40.62
CA LEU A 448 -38.17 11.34 40.88
C LEU A 448 -39.58 10.74 40.64
N LEU A 449 -39.71 10.00 39.53
CA LEU A 449 -40.91 9.24 39.21
C LEU A 449 -41.13 8.10 40.23
N LEU A 450 -40.05 7.44 40.69
CA LEU A 450 -40.12 6.41 41.73
C LEU A 450 -40.62 7.02 43.07
N ALA A 451 -40.11 8.19 43.42
CA ALA A 451 -40.57 8.92 44.62
C ALA A 451 -42.03 9.34 44.47
N VAL A 452 -42.42 9.86 43.29
CA VAL A 452 -43.82 10.20 42.99
C VAL A 452 -44.69 8.91 42.90
N MET A 453 -44.15 7.84 42.35
CA MET A 453 -44.82 6.55 42.22
C MET A 453 -44.98 5.86 43.61
N LEU A 454 -43.94 5.97 44.49
CA LEU A 454 -44.10 5.47 45.86
C LEU A 454 -45.16 6.27 46.61
N LEU A 455 -45.24 7.60 46.38
CA LEU A 455 -46.34 8.43 46.91
C LEU A 455 -47.68 8.05 46.30
N ALA A 456 -47.71 7.78 44.97
CA ALA A 456 -48.91 7.29 44.25
C ALA A 456 -49.26 5.84 44.62
N ILE A 457 -48.28 4.96 44.86
CA ILE A 457 -48.48 3.59 45.34
C ILE A 457 -48.97 3.60 46.78
N LEU A 458 -48.48 4.53 47.62
CA LEU A 458 -49.04 4.74 48.95
C LEU A 458 -50.53 5.17 48.83
N LEU A 459 -50.83 6.05 47.86
CA LEU A 459 -52.18 6.49 47.54
C LEU A 459 -53.03 5.39 46.90
N VAL A 460 -52.42 4.63 45.93
CA VAL A 460 -53.07 3.52 45.19
C VAL A 460 -53.17 2.25 46.06
N THR A 461 -52.18 1.99 46.98
CA THR A 461 -52.36 0.90 47.96
C THR A 461 -53.51 1.16 48.91
N LEU A 462 -53.81 2.40 49.16
CA LEU A 462 -55.03 2.79 49.88
C LEU A 462 -56.30 2.62 49.00
N LEU A 463 -56.17 2.79 47.69
CA LEU A 463 -57.22 2.56 46.71
C LEU A 463 -57.32 1.09 46.19
N TYR A 464 -56.15 0.38 46.10
CA TYR A 464 -56.03 -0.98 45.53
C TYR A 464 -56.57 -2.07 46.45
N ARG A 465 -56.71 -1.80 47.74
CA ARG A 465 -57.54 -2.68 48.60
C ARG A 465 -58.96 -2.82 48.11
N ARG A 466 -59.36 -2.00 47.11
CA ARG A 466 -60.72 -2.05 46.50
C ARG A 466 -60.79 -2.71 45.10
N VAL A 467 -59.68 -3.01 44.46
CA VAL A 467 -59.69 -3.41 43.03
C VAL A 467 -58.99 -4.77 42.78
N ARG A 468 -58.94 -5.67 43.74
CA ARG A 468 -58.14 -6.92 43.67
C ARG A 468 -58.74 -8.04 42.80
N GLU A 469 -59.74 -7.80 41.97
CA GLU A 469 -60.47 -8.93 41.29
C GLU A 469 -60.32 -9.00 39.76
N THR A 470 -59.54 -8.16 39.07
CA THR A 470 -59.58 -8.23 37.61
C THR A 470 -58.21 -8.19 36.95
N HIS A 471 -57.36 -9.15 37.06
CA HIS A 471 -56.25 -9.36 36.07
C HIS A 471 -55.67 -10.78 36.12
N GLN A 472 -56.39 -11.72 35.53
CA GLN A 472 -55.76 -12.96 35.05
C GLN A 472 -56.02 -13.13 33.55
N LYS A 473 -55.33 -12.44 32.68
CA LYS A 473 -55.24 -12.80 31.25
C LYS A 473 -54.21 -11.88 30.56
N LEU A 474 -52.97 -12.19 30.60
CA LEU A 474 -52.02 -11.76 29.53
C LEU A 474 -50.68 -12.52 29.66
N ALA A 475 -50.61 -13.71 29.20
CA ALA A 475 -49.37 -14.45 29.07
C ALA A 475 -49.43 -15.36 27.84
N ALA A 476 -49.37 -14.81 26.68
CA ALA A 476 -49.16 -15.60 25.45
C ALA A 476 -48.67 -14.75 24.25
N SER A 477 -47.63 -13.98 24.39
CA SER A 477 -47.17 -13.23 23.21
C SER A 477 -45.64 -13.07 23.07
N HIS A 478 -44.83 -13.89 23.71
CA HIS A 478 -43.36 -13.65 23.65
C HIS A 478 -42.51 -14.72 22.95
N VAL A 479 -43.09 -15.63 22.19
CA VAL A 479 -42.32 -16.72 21.55
C VAL A 479 -42.00 -16.43 20.05
N GLN A 480 -42.51 -15.37 19.47
CA GLN A 480 -42.52 -15.21 18.02
C GLN A 480 -41.38 -14.36 17.42
N LEU A 481 -40.45 -13.84 18.22
CA LEU A 481 -39.42 -12.89 17.75
C LEU A 481 -38.04 -13.50 17.47
N GLN A 482 -37.82 -14.78 17.78
CA GLN A 482 -36.48 -15.38 17.61
C GLN A 482 -36.19 -15.99 16.23
N THR A 483 -37.19 -16.25 15.42
CA THR A 483 -36.99 -16.96 14.13
C THR A 483 -36.69 -16.09 12.90
N GLN A 484 -36.67 -14.76 13.04
CA GLN A 484 -36.50 -13.85 11.88
C GLN A 484 -35.05 -13.44 11.54
N SER A 485 -34.05 -13.87 12.32
CA SER A 485 -32.68 -13.37 12.17
C SER A 485 -31.74 -14.20 11.25
N GLU A 486 -32.16 -15.38 10.82
CA GLU A 486 -31.27 -16.36 10.16
C GLU A 486 -31.51 -16.56 8.67
N ARG A 487 -32.58 -15.98 8.15
CA ARG A 487 -32.93 -16.13 6.73
C ARG A 487 -32.86 -14.83 5.96
N ASP A 488 -32.58 -14.93 4.66
CA ASP A 488 -32.70 -13.81 3.72
C ASP A 488 -34.20 -13.52 3.48
N PRO A 489 -34.64 -12.28 3.68
CA PRO A 489 -36.06 -11.94 3.60
C PRO A 489 -36.64 -12.02 2.19
N LEU A 490 -35.82 -11.91 1.14
CA LEU A 490 -36.27 -12.00 -0.24
C LEU A 490 -36.40 -13.45 -0.69
N THR A 491 -35.35 -14.25 -0.48
CA THR A 491 -35.26 -15.61 -1.02
C THR A 491 -35.63 -16.68 -0.03
N ASN A 492 -35.81 -16.35 1.25
CA ASN A 492 -36.03 -17.26 2.35
C ASN A 492 -34.95 -18.34 2.55
N LEU A 493 -33.82 -18.23 1.86
CA LEU A 493 -32.65 -19.05 2.08
C LEU A 493 -31.95 -18.65 3.38
N ALA A 494 -31.02 -19.47 3.83
CA ALA A 494 -30.09 -19.07 4.87
C ALA A 494 -29.32 -17.80 4.43
N ASN A 495 -29.13 -16.87 5.35
CA ASN A 495 -28.31 -15.73 5.09
C ASN A 495 -26.83 -16.00 5.46
N ARG A 496 -25.95 -15.12 5.08
CA ARG A 496 -24.50 -15.22 5.37
C ARG A 496 -24.21 -15.38 6.86
N ARG A 497 -25.03 -14.74 7.73
CA ARG A 497 -24.87 -14.83 9.19
C ARG A 497 -25.18 -16.23 9.70
N HIS A 498 -26.24 -16.84 9.20
CA HIS A 498 -26.59 -18.22 9.55
C HIS A 498 -25.49 -19.20 9.13
N PHE A 499 -24.96 -19.05 7.90
CA PHE A 499 -23.82 -19.84 7.43
C PHE A 499 -22.62 -19.71 8.37
N GLN A 500 -22.23 -18.49 8.72
CA GLN A 500 -21.11 -18.25 9.63
C GLN A 500 -21.33 -18.90 10.99
N ALA A 501 -22.55 -18.81 11.53
CA ALA A 501 -22.89 -19.45 12.78
C ALA A 501 -22.79 -20.98 12.69
N VAL A 502 -23.27 -21.58 11.58
CA VAL A 502 -23.14 -23.02 11.32
C VAL A 502 -21.68 -23.45 11.25
N MET A 503 -20.86 -22.69 10.54
CA MET A 503 -19.42 -23.00 10.39
C MET A 503 -18.65 -22.85 11.69
N GLN A 504 -18.97 -21.82 12.48
CA GLN A 504 -18.37 -21.62 13.78
C GLN A 504 -18.75 -22.75 14.74
N ALA A 505 -20.02 -23.11 14.77
CA ALA A 505 -20.52 -24.24 15.58
C ALA A 505 -19.93 -25.59 15.15
N ALA A 506 -19.65 -25.78 13.85
CA ALA A 506 -18.97 -26.96 13.34
C ALA A 506 -17.48 -26.97 13.77
N SER A 507 -16.80 -25.82 13.70
CA SER A 507 -15.41 -25.65 14.10
C SER A 507 -15.20 -25.89 15.61
N GLU A 508 -16.13 -25.44 16.46
CA GLU A 508 -16.09 -25.65 17.90
C GLU A 508 -16.30 -27.13 18.31
N ARG A 509 -17.07 -27.90 17.52
CA ARG A 509 -17.29 -29.34 17.75
C ARG A 509 -16.15 -30.23 17.24
N GLY A 510 -15.35 -29.77 16.28
CA GLY A 510 -14.35 -30.56 15.56
C GLY A 510 -13.06 -30.86 16.33
N GLY A 511 -12.81 -30.31 17.51
CA GLY A 511 -11.60 -30.58 18.30
C GLY A 511 -10.32 -30.05 17.67
N LYS A 512 -9.16 -30.71 17.92
CA LYS A 512 -7.83 -30.25 17.50
C LYS A 512 -7.57 -30.28 15.98
N ASN A 513 -8.39 -30.94 15.17
CA ASN A 513 -8.31 -30.93 13.70
C ASN A 513 -9.27 -29.89 13.14
N ASN A 514 -8.76 -28.72 12.80
CA ASN A 514 -9.54 -27.52 12.45
C ASN A 514 -9.67 -27.30 10.93
N GLY A 515 -9.48 -28.33 10.12
CA GLY A 515 -9.65 -28.27 8.66
C GLY A 515 -11.13 -28.38 8.25
N PHE A 516 -11.54 -27.57 7.29
CA PHE A 516 -12.85 -27.68 6.67
C PHE A 516 -12.94 -28.99 5.86
N GLU A 517 -14.01 -29.73 6.06
CA GLU A 517 -14.32 -30.95 5.32
C GLU A 517 -15.70 -30.83 4.66
N GLY A 518 -15.74 -31.06 3.35
CA GLY A 518 -16.94 -30.96 2.55
C GLY A 518 -16.70 -30.27 1.21
N ALA A 519 -17.76 -30.02 0.45
CA ALA A 519 -17.69 -29.24 -0.78
C ALA A 519 -18.33 -27.87 -0.58
N LEU A 520 -17.70 -26.88 -1.17
CA LEU A 520 -18.22 -25.52 -1.30
C LEU A 520 -18.37 -25.18 -2.78
N LEU A 521 -19.51 -24.61 -3.13
CA LEU A 521 -19.79 -24.07 -4.44
C LEU A 521 -20.21 -22.61 -4.30
N LEU A 522 -19.50 -21.71 -4.93
CA LEU A 522 -19.93 -20.32 -5.12
C LEU A 522 -20.59 -20.19 -6.50
N VAL A 523 -21.79 -19.68 -6.49
CA VAL A 523 -22.63 -19.52 -7.67
C VAL A 523 -22.91 -18.03 -7.85
N ASP A 524 -22.64 -17.51 -9.02
CA ASP A 524 -22.88 -16.09 -9.37
C ASP A 524 -23.68 -16.03 -10.66
N LEU A 525 -24.73 -15.24 -10.67
CA LEU A 525 -25.62 -15.12 -11.83
C LEU A 525 -24.98 -14.27 -12.91
N ASP A 526 -24.76 -14.88 -14.08
CA ASP A 526 -24.13 -14.20 -15.19
C ASP A 526 -24.99 -13.04 -15.69
N HIS A 527 -24.35 -11.86 -15.77
CA HIS A 527 -24.98 -10.65 -16.29
C HIS A 527 -26.27 -10.22 -15.55
N PHE A 528 -26.42 -10.56 -14.27
CA PHE A 528 -27.62 -10.23 -13.49
C PHE A 528 -27.89 -8.72 -13.43
N LYS A 529 -26.82 -7.90 -13.39
CA LYS A 529 -26.97 -6.45 -13.50
C LYS A 529 -27.72 -6.04 -14.77
N HIS A 530 -27.46 -6.72 -15.90
CA HIS A 530 -28.16 -6.45 -17.16
C HIS A 530 -29.65 -6.79 -17.06
N VAL A 531 -30.01 -7.85 -16.31
CA VAL A 531 -31.40 -8.17 -16.01
C VAL A 531 -32.06 -7.03 -15.23
N ASN A 532 -31.40 -6.51 -14.21
CA ASN A 532 -31.92 -5.37 -13.44
C ASN A 532 -32.03 -4.10 -14.30
N ASP A 533 -31.01 -3.81 -15.09
CA ASP A 533 -30.96 -2.61 -15.94
C ASP A 533 -32.03 -2.66 -17.06
N ALA A 534 -32.30 -3.85 -17.61
CA ALA A 534 -33.26 -4.03 -18.70
C ALA A 534 -34.71 -4.20 -18.24
N HIS A 535 -34.93 -4.84 -17.08
CA HIS A 535 -36.27 -5.26 -16.63
C HIS A 535 -36.66 -4.70 -15.25
N GLY A 536 -35.79 -3.90 -14.62
CA GLY A 536 -36.01 -3.29 -13.32
C GLY A 536 -35.72 -4.25 -12.12
N HIS A 537 -35.48 -3.67 -10.97
CA HIS A 537 -35.12 -4.40 -9.75
C HIS A 537 -36.18 -5.42 -9.29
N ALA A 538 -37.47 -5.11 -9.51
CA ALA A 538 -38.55 -6.04 -9.16
C ALA A 538 -38.50 -7.33 -10.00
N ALA A 539 -38.06 -7.23 -11.26
CA ALA A 539 -37.82 -8.40 -12.11
C ALA A 539 -36.59 -9.20 -11.63
N GLY A 540 -35.52 -8.49 -11.27
CA GLY A 540 -34.35 -9.11 -10.66
C GLY A 540 -34.66 -9.83 -9.36
N ASP A 541 -35.51 -9.26 -8.50
CA ASP A 541 -35.95 -9.89 -7.25
C ASP A 541 -36.71 -11.19 -7.53
N GLN A 542 -37.60 -11.21 -8.53
CA GLN A 542 -38.32 -12.44 -8.93
C GLN A 542 -37.34 -13.50 -9.48
N VAL A 543 -36.33 -13.07 -10.23
CA VAL A 543 -35.28 -13.98 -10.72
C VAL A 543 -34.52 -14.56 -9.52
N LEU A 544 -34.14 -13.77 -8.54
CA LEU A 544 -33.42 -14.25 -7.34
C LEU A 544 -34.24 -15.24 -6.55
N VAL A 545 -35.54 -15.01 -6.39
CA VAL A 545 -36.46 -15.94 -5.71
C VAL A 545 -36.55 -17.26 -6.45
N GLU A 546 -36.73 -17.24 -7.76
CA GLU A 546 -36.82 -18.46 -8.57
C GLU A 546 -35.46 -19.20 -8.62
N VAL A 547 -34.35 -18.47 -8.71
CA VAL A 547 -33.01 -19.05 -8.60
C VAL A 547 -32.80 -19.72 -7.25
N ALA A 548 -33.16 -19.07 -6.17
CA ALA A 548 -33.08 -19.63 -4.82
C ALA A 548 -33.87 -20.95 -4.68
N LYS A 549 -35.07 -21.00 -5.25
CA LYS A 549 -35.87 -22.21 -5.32
C LYS A 549 -35.17 -23.31 -6.12
N ARG A 550 -34.70 -23.01 -7.34
CA ARG A 550 -34.00 -23.99 -8.20
C ARG A 550 -32.73 -24.51 -7.54
N LEU A 551 -32.00 -23.65 -6.85
CA LEU A 551 -30.80 -24.05 -6.11
C LEU A 551 -31.17 -25.02 -4.98
N ASN A 552 -32.20 -24.70 -4.24
CA ASN A 552 -32.68 -25.56 -3.12
C ASN A 552 -33.18 -26.91 -3.62
N ASP A 553 -33.87 -26.94 -4.78
CA ASP A 553 -34.35 -28.16 -5.41
C ASP A 553 -33.22 -29.00 -6.05
N ALA A 554 -32.10 -28.34 -6.42
CA ALA A 554 -30.95 -28.99 -7.03
C ALA A 554 -29.99 -29.61 -6.00
N VAL A 555 -30.15 -29.40 -4.73
CA VAL A 555 -29.28 -29.92 -3.65
C VAL A 555 -30.04 -30.89 -2.75
N ARG A 556 -29.37 -31.56 -1.84
CA ARG A 556 -29.98 -32.48 -0.86
C ARG A 556 -30.46 -31.70 0.36
N SER A 557 -31.35 -32.33 1.14
CA SER A 557 -31.83 -31.74 2.41
C SER A 557 -30.75 -31.45 3.45
N ASP A 558 -29.60 -32.15 3.39
CA ASP A 558 -28.49 -31.98 4.30
C ASP A 558 -27.51 -30.89 3.80
N ASP A 559 -27.67 -30.41 2.57
CA ASP A 559 -26.86 -29.33 2.00
C ASP A 559 -27.46 -27.98 2.39
N LEU A 560 -26.61 -26.99 2.63
CA LEU A 560 -27.06 -25.66 3.01
C LEU A 560 -26.89 -24.70 1.82
N VAL A 561 -27.99 -24.11 1.38
CA VAL A 561 -28.00 -23.04 0.39
C VAL A 561 -28.12 -21.72 1.09
N VAL A 562 -27.22 -20.83 0.77
CA VAL A 562 -27.06 -19.52 1.40
C VAL A 562 -27.11 -18.44 0.34
N ARG A 563 -27.85 -17.38 0.57
CA ARG A 563 -27.66 -16.15 -0.20
C ARG A 563 -26.43 -15.40 0.34
N TRP A 564 -25.34 -15.44 -0.43
CA TRP A 564 -24.05 -14.94 0.00
C TRP A 564 -23.88 -13.43 -0.20
N GLY A 565 -24.42 -12.91 -1.29
CA GLY A 565 -24.42 -11.52 -1.70
C GLY A 565 -25.66 -11.15 -2.50
N GLY A 566 -25.63 -10.07 -3.22
CA GLY A 566 -26.75 -9.59 -4.04
C GLY A 566 -27.26 -10.62 -5.03
N GLU A 567 -26.37 -11.10 -5.90
CA GLU A 567 -26.60 -12.10 -6.95
C GLU A 567 -25.78 -13.38 -6.78
N GLU A 568 -25.12 -13.49 -5.62
CA GLU A 568 -24.23 -14.59 -5.28
C GLU A 568 -24.90 -15.54 -4.27
N PHE A 569 -24.71 -16.81 -4.52
CA PHE A 569 -25.18 -17.88 -3.66
C PHE A 569 -24.01 -18.80 -3.30
N LEU A 570 -24.07 -19.36 -2.10
CA LEU A 570 -23.09 -20.33 -1.63
C LEU A 570 -23.85 -21.63 -1.27
N ILE A 571 -23.32 -22.75 -1.74
CA ILE A 571 -23.81 -24.06 -1.39
C ILE A 571 -22.73 -24.78 -0.58
N LEU A 572 -23.08 -25.20 0.61
CA LEU A 572 -22.27 -26.05 1.47
C LEU A 572 -22.82 -27.46 1.45
N ALA A 573 -22.01 -28.42 1.04
CA ALA A 573 -22.30 -29.83 1.07
C ALA A 573 -21.32 -30.57 2.01
N PRO A 574 -21.64 -30.74 3.29
CA PRO A 574 -20.69 -31.23 4.30
C PRO A 574 -20.26 -32.69 4.09
N ARG A 575 -21.01 -33.47 3.36
CA ARG A 575 -20.78 -34.92 3.15
C ARG A 575 -20.59 -35.28 1.69
N ALA A 576 -20.21 -34.33 0.83
CA ALA A 576 -20.01 -34.60 -0.60
C ALA A 576 -18.74 -35.42 -0.82
N ALA A 577 -18.85 -36.53 -1.56
CA ALA A 577 -17.70 -37.24 -2.11
C ALA A 577 -17.05 -36.40 -3.25
N PRO A 578 -15.79 -36.66 -3.63
CA PRO A 578 -15.09 -35.85 -4.63
C PRO A 578 -15.86 -35.69 -5.95
N GLU A 579 -16.42 -36.75 -6.48
CA GLU A 579 -17.16 -36.75 -7.74
C GLU A 579 -18.55 -36.07 -7.60
N GLN A 580 -19.08 -35.98 -6.41
CA GLN A 580 -20.39 -35.37 -6.15
C GLN A 580 -20.38 -33.85 -6.22
N ALA A 581 -19.24 -33.21 -5.94
CA ALA A 581 -19.10 -31.76 -6.07
C ALA A 581 -19.24 -31.32 -7.54
N GLU A 582 -18.61 -32.02 -8.47
CA GLU A 582 -18.74 -31.78 -9.91
C GLU A 582 -20.19 -32.06 -10.37
N GLN A 583 -20.76 -33.21 -10.00
CA GLN A 583 -22.13 -33.56 -10.35
C GLN A 583 -23.13 -32.54 -9.82
N MET A 584 -22.90 -32.01 -8.61
CA MET A 584 -23.71 -30.96 -8.03
C MET A 584 -23.59 -29.67 -8.83
N ALA A 585 -22.37 -29.25 -9.18
CA ALA A 585 -22.13 -28.08 -10.00
C ALA A 585 -22.81 -28.20 -11.37
N ALA A 586 -22.69 -29.36 -12.02
CA ALA A 586 -23.36 -29.65 -13.29
C ALA A 586 -24.89 -29.64 -13.15
N ARG A 587 -25.43 -30.15 -12.05
CA ARG A 587 -26.86 -30.15 -11.77
C ARG A 587 -27.37 -28.74 -11.54
N VAL A 588 -26.64 -27.93 -10.79
CA VAL A 588 -26.95 -26.51 -10.52
C VAL A 588 -26.94 -25.73 -11.84
N LEU A 589 -25.91 -25.88 -12.68
CA LEU A 589 -25.86 -25.22 -13.98
C LEU A 589 -27.08 -25.55 -14.85
N ARG A 590 -27.47 -26.82 -14.90
CA ARG A 590 -28.65 -27.26 -15.64
C ARG A 590 -29.93 -26.68 -15.05
N ALA A 591 -30.09 -26.77 -13.73
CA ALA A 591 -31.27 -26.24 -13.06
C ALA A 591 -31.49 -24.75 -13.32
N LEU A 592 -30.40 -23.98 -13.43
CA LEU A 592 -30.48 -22.54 -13.71
C LEU A 592 -30.61 -22.23 -15.21
N GLY A 593 -29.85 -22.93 -16.08
CA GLY A 593 -29.70 -22.54 -17.48
C GLY A 593 -30.63 -23.25 -18.48
N GLU A 594 -31.17 -24.45 -18.15
CA GLU A 594 -32.00 -25.22 -19.10
C GLU A 594 -33.37 -24.57 -19.33
N THR A 595 -34.03 -24.14 -18.27
CA THR A 595 -35.38 -23.57 -18.35
C THR A 595 -35.39 -22.08 -18.05
N PRO A 596 -35.94 -21.24 -18.95
CA PRO A 596 -36.10 -19.83 -18.68
C PRO A 596 -36.88 -19.55 -17.41
N ILE A 597 -36.61 -18.45 -16.77
CA ILE A 597 -37.32 -17.96 -15.59
C ILE A 597 -38.47 -17.08 -16.09
N GLN A 598 -39.67 -17.37 -15.66
CA GLN A 598 -40.85 -16.56 -15.99
C GLN A 598 -40.91 -15.35 -15.05
N VAL A 599 -40.85 -14.18 -15.63
CA VAL A 599 -40.98 -12.89 -14.93
C VAL A 599 -42.13 -12.12 -15.59
N GLY A 600 -43.28 -12.17 -14.98
CA GLY A 600 -44.51 -11.65 -15.62
C GLY A 600 -44.82 -12.41 -16.91
N THR A 601 -44.88 -11.70 -18.04
CA THR A 601 -45.15 -12.28 -19.36
C THR A 601 -43.88 -12.64 -20.13
N GLN A 602 -42.69 -12.40 -19.58
CA GLN A 602 -41.41 -12.63 -20.25
C GLN A 602 -40.70 -13.86 -19.69
N ALA A 603 -40.05 -14.59 -20.58
CA ALA A 603 -39.21 -15.74 -20.25
C ALA A 603 -37.73 -15.32 -20.32
N LEU A 604 -37.11 -15.11 -19.17
CA LEU A 604 -35.72 -14.67 -19.06
C LEU A 604 -34.80 -15.89 -18.93
N ARG A 605 -33.79 -15.99 -19.79
CA ARG A 605 -32.72 -16.97 -19.64
C ARG A 605 -31.65 -16.43 -18.73
N VAL A 606 -31.39 -17.14 -17.65
CA VAL A 606 -30.34 -16.81 -16.70
C VAL A 606 -29.36 -17.96 -16.66
N THR A 607 -28.09 -17.65 -16.81
CA THR A 607 -27.00 -18.60 -16.59
C THR A 607 -26.20 -18.22 -15.35
N ALA A 608 -25.37 -19.11 -14.90
CA ALA A 608 -24.52 -18.86 -13.77
C ALA A 608 -23.08 -19.33 -14.02
N SER A 609 -22.14 -18.64 -13.42
CA SER A 609 -20.79 -19.14 -13.26
C SER A 609 -20.65 -19.75 -11.89
N ILE A 610 -19.97 -20.88 -11.80
CA ILE A 610 -19.77 -21.60 -10.55
C ILE A 610 -18.30 -21.86 -10.34
N GLY A 611 -17.82 -21.50 -9.14
CA GLY A 611 -16.52 -21.94 -8.64
C GLY A 611 -16.74 -22.95 -7.52
N TYR A 612 -16.09 -24.10 -7.59
CA TYR A 612 -16.25 -25.10 -6.53
C TYR A 612 -14.94 -25.79 -6.19
N ALA A 613 -14.89 -26.26 -4.93
CA ALA A 613 -13.84 -27.13 -4.45
C ALA A 613 -14.36 -28.04 -3.36
N ARG A 614 -13.82 -29.25 -3.30
CA ARG A 614 -14.09 -30.21 -2.21
C ARG A 614 -12.86 -30.35 -1.34
N PHE A 615 -13.03 -30.26 -0.05
CA PHE A 615 -11.97 -30.36 0.94
C PHE A 615 -12.07 -31.62 1.79
N PRO A 616 -10.92 -32.18 2.23
CA PRO A 616 -9.55 -31.74 1.90
C PRO A 616 -9.21 -31.97 0.43
N LEU A 617 -8.42 -31.04 -0.14
CA LEU A 617 -7.90 -31.13 -1.51
C LEU A 617 -6.72 -32.12 -1.57
N PRO A 618 -6.60 -32.99 -2.61
CA PRO A 618 -5.39 -33.74 -2.84
C PRO A 618 -4.16 -32.82 -2.98
N PRO A 619 -3.03 -33.17 -2.36
CA PRO A 619 -2.61 -34.43 -1.74
C PRO A 619 -3.08 -34.69 -0.31
N TYR A 620 -4.12 -34.02 0.17
CA TYR A 620 -4.76 -34.21 1.49
C TYR A 620 -3.91 -33.82 2.71
N SER A 621 -2.83 -33.09 2.51
CA SER A 621 -1.87 -32.76 3.58
C SER A 621 -2.06 -31.36 4.17
N ALA A 622 -2.88 -30.50 3.55
CA ALA A 622 -3.12 -29.14 4.04
C ALA A 622 -4.50 -29.04 4.71
N GLU A 623 -4.50 -28.68 5.98
CA GLU A 623 -5.73 -28.29 6.68
C GLU A 623 -6.15 -26.88 6.25
N VAL A 624 -7.35 -26.76 5.70
CA VAL A 624 -7.87 -25.52 5.13
C VAL A 624 -9.05 -25.05 6.00
N PRO A 625 -9.00 -23.87 6.61
CA PRO A 625 -10.16 -23.31 7.29
C PRO A 625 -11.24 -22.95 6.27
N TRP A 626 -12.49 -22.92 6.70
CA TRP A 626 -13.63 -22.69 5.80
C TRP A 626 -13.56 -21.35 5.06
N GLU A 627 -12.98 -20.30 5.67
CA GLU A 627 -12.78 -19.00 5.03
C GLU A 627 -11.85 -19.13 3.82
N GLN A 628 -10.77 -19.86 3.99
CA GLN A 628 -9.81 -20.11 2.90
C GLN A 628 -10.43 -21.02 1.84
N ALA A 629 -11.24 -21.97 2.24
CA ALA A 629 -11.97 -22.83 1.31
C ALA A 629 -12.92 -22.01 0.41
N ILE A 630 -13.59 -21.00 0.97
CA ILE A 630 -14.41 -20.06 0.19
C ILE A 630 -13.54 -19.28 -0.82
N ASN A 631 -12.40 -18.75 -0.38
CA ASN A 631 -11.52 -17.99 -1.27
C ASN A 631 -11.04 -18.83 -2.47
N LEU A 632 -10.71 -20.09 -2.24
CA LEU A 632 -10.31 -20.99 -3.33
C LEU A 632 -11.47 -21.29 -4.30
N ALA A 633 -12.68 -21.43 -3.79
CA ALA A 633 -13.87 -21.56 -4.63
C ALA A 633 -14.16 -20.27 -5.41
N ASP A 634 -13.92 -19.10 -4.81
CA ASP A 634 -14.08 -17.80 -5.46
C ASP A 634 -13.07 -17.60 -6.62
N MET A 635 -11.83 -18.04 -6.46
CA MET A 635 -10.85 -18.02 -7.54
C MET A 635 -11.25 -18.93 -8.71
N ALA A 636 -11.81 -20.08 -8.41
CA ALA A 636 -12.36 -20.96 -9.43
C ALA A 636 -13.59 -20.30 -10.11
N LEU A 637 -14.45 -19.60 -9.37
CA LEU A 637 -15.56 -18.81 -9.89
C LEU A 637 -15.06 -17.68 -10.82
N TYR A 638 -14.04 -16.95 -10.38
CA TYR A 638 -13.43 -15.92 -11.22
C TYR A 638 -12.89 -16.49 -12.54
N THR A 639 -12.27 -17.67 -12.48
CA THR A 639 -11.80 -18.38 -13.67
C THR A 639 -12.98 -18.77 -14.57
N ALA A 640 -14.09 -19.24 -14.00
CA ALA A 640 -15.30 -19.55 -14.76
C ALA A 640 -15.85 -18.32 -15.50
N LYS A 641 -15.89 -17.18 -14.83
CA LYS A 641 -16.31 -15.89 -15.41
C LYS A 641 -15.40 -15.44 -16.55
N ASN A 642 -14.09 -15.54 -16.38
CA ASN A 642 -13.10 -15.12 -17.39
C ASN A 642 -13.07 -16.02 -18.62
N GLN A 643 -13.41 -17.28 -18.46
CA GLN A 643 -13.41 -18.25 -19.57
C GLN A 643 -14.71 -18.24 -20.40
N GLY A 644 -15.59 -17.30 -20.18
CA GLY A 644 -16.78 -17.09 -21.00
C GLY A 644 -18.09 -17.42 -20.31
N ARG A 645 -18.07 -17.54 -18.97
CA ARG A 645 -19.26 -17.73 -18.14
C ARG A 645 -20.04 -19.02 -18.45
N ASN A 646 -21.23 -19.17 -17.89
CA ASN A 646 -22.10 -20.34 -18.06
C ASN A 646 -21.34 -21.67 -17.95
N ARG A 647 -20.57 -21.81 -16.87
CA ARG A 647 -19.75 -22.99 -16.59
C ARG A 647 -19.43 -23.13 -15.13
N ALA A 648 -19.08 -24.31 -14.73
CA ALA A 648 -18.46 -24.55 -13.46
C ALA A 648 -16.95 -24.82 -13.64
N VAL A 649 -16.17 -24.26 -12.76
CA VAL A 649 -14.74 -24.55 -12.63
C VAL A 649 -14.50 -25.09 -11.22
N GLY A 650 -13.98 -26.28 -11.14
CA GLY A 650 -13.66 -26.95 -9.89
C GLY A 650 -12.17 -27.06 -9.65
N MET A 651 -11.73 -26.72 -8.48
CA MET A 651 -10.38 -27.03 -8.04
C MET A 651 -10.32 -28.46 -7.51
N VAL A 652 -9.65 -29.36 -8.25
CA VAL A 652 -9.63 -30.81 -7.93
C VAL A 652 -8.37 -31.24 -7.18
N SER A 653 -7.24 -30.58 -7.43
CA SER A 653 -5.99 -30.84 -6.72
C SER A 653 -5.06 -29.65 -6.74
N SER A 654 -4.12 -29.64 -5.82
CA SER A 654 -3.02 -28.68 -5.81
C SER A 654 -1.70 -29.36 -5.43
N THR A 655 -0.58 -28.76 -5.77
CA THR A 655 0.74 -29.22 -5.33
C THR A 655 1.10 -28.73 -3.92
N ALA A 656 0.23 -27.94 -3.32
CA ALA A 656 0.47 -27.36 -2.00
C ALA A 656 0.27 -28.41 -0.90
N SER A 657 1.32 -28.71 -0.15
CA SER A 657 1.31 -29.61 0.98
C SER A 657 1.10 -28.91 2.34
N THR A 658 1.11 -27.59 2.37
CA THR A 658 0.93 -26.78 3.58
C THR A 658 -0.06 -25.64 3.34
N ARG A 659 -0.65 -25.13 4.42
CA ARG A 659 -1.54 -23.96 4.38
C ARG A 659 -0.86 -22.73 3.81
N GLU A 660 0.40 -22.52 4.09
CA GLU A 660 1.16 -21.38 3.58
C GLU A 660 1.44 -21.51 2.08
N ALA A 661 1.72 -22.73 1.61
CA ALA A 661 1.84 -23.00 0.18
C ALA A 661 0.51 -22.76 -0.56
N LEU A 662 -0.64 -23.14 0.03
CA LEU A 662 -1.96 -22.82 -0.50
C LEU A 662 -2.22 -21.31 -0.59
N ARG A 663 -1.84 -20.54 0.43
CA ARG A 663 -1.94 -19.06 0.37
C ARG A 663 -1.10 -18.44 -0.74
N LYS A 664 0.07 -19.00 -1.02
CA LYS A 664 0.89 -18.55 -2.16
C LYS A 664 0.23 -18.84 -3.49
N LEU A 665 -0.49 -19.96 -3.60
CA LEU A 665 -1.28 -20.29 -4.79
C LEU A 665 -2.47 -19.35 -4.97
N GLU A 666 -3.09 -18.88 -3.87
CA GLU A 666 -4.17 -17.90 -3.91
C GLU A 666 -3.71 -16.56 -4.48
N VAL A 667 -2.51 -16.09 -4.12
CA VAL A 667 -1.97 -14.80 -4.59
C VAL A 667 -1.71 -14.79 -6.09
N ASP A 668 -1.40 -15.95 -6.67
CA ASP A 668 -1.00 -16.08 -8.08
C ASP A 668 -1.68 -17.28 -8.74
N PHE A 669 -3.01 -17.33 -8.60
CA PHE A 669 -3.82 -18.48 -8.96
C PHE A 669 -3.73 -18.83 -10.45
N ASP A 670 -3.83 -17.83 -11.32
CA ASP A 670 -3.77 -18.01 -12.78
C ASP A 670 -2.41 -18.54 -13.24
N GLN A 671 -1.32 -18.05 -12.64
CA GLN A 671 0.02 -18.56 -12.91
C GLN A 671 0.19 -19.97 -12.36
N SER A 672 -0.31 -20.21 -11.15
CA SER A 672 -0.27 -21.52 -10.49
C SER A 672 -1.00 -22.60 -11.30
N TRP A 673 -2.09 -22.24 -11.95
CA TRP A 673 -2.81 -23.11 -12.85
C TRP A 673 -2.01 -23.37 -14.15
N ARG A 674 -1.46 -22.33 -14.79
CA ARG A 674 -0.64 -22.47 -16.01
C ARG A 674 0.60 -23.32 -15.80
N GLU A 675 1.19 -23.25 -14.62
CA GLU A 675 2.36 -24.05 -14.23
C GLU A 675 2.00 -25.46 -13.74
N GLY A 676 0.73 -25.84 -13.77
CA GLY A 676 0.26 -27.14 -13.34
C GLY A 676 0.29 -27.37 -11.84
N ARG A 677 0.47 -26.30 -11.03
CA ARG A 677 0.45 -26.36 -9.58
C ARG A 677 -0.97 -26.49 -9.00
N VAL A 678 -1.95 -26.14 -9.79
CA VAL A 678 -3.38 -26.31 -9.50
C VAL A 678 -4.02 -27.03 -10.68
N THR A 679 -4.81 -28.06 -10.40
CA THR A 679 -5.60 -28.74 -11.42
C THR A 679 -7.03 -28.25 -11.34
N LEU A 680 -7.52 -27.71 -12.46
CA LEU A 680 -8.89 -27.26 -12.61
C LEU A 680 -9.66 -28.21 -13.52
N LEU A 681 -10.88 -28.50 -13.13
CA LEU A 681 -11.86 -29.24 -13.91
C LEU A 681 -12.95 -28.29 -14.36
N GLN A 682 -13.28 -28.32 -15.65
CA GLN A 682 -14.30 -27.47 -16.22
C GLN A 682 -15.51 -28.26 -16.67
N THR A 683 -16.67 -27.79 -16.29
CA THR A 683 -17.95 -28.35 -16.68
C THR A 683 -18.76 -27.26 -17.38
N PRO A 684 -19.02 -27.35 -18.69
CA PRO A 684 -19.82 -26.35 -19.40
C PRO A 684 -21.28 -26.42 -18.94
N GLY A 685 -21.91 -25.26 -18.90
CA GLY A 685 -23.35 -25.18 -18.70
C GLY A 685 -24.13 -25.54 -19.98
N PRO A 686 -25.46 -25.62 -19.89
CA PRO A 686 -26.31 -25.99 -21.00
C PRO A 686 -26.20 -24.97 -22.15
N GLU A 687 -25.99 -25.49 -23.38
CA GLU A 687 -25.98 -24.65 -24.59
C GLU A 687 -27.38 -24.12 -24.88
N ALA A 688 -27.46 -22.91 -25.41
CA ALA A 688 -28.71 -22.34 -25.87
C ALA A 688 -29.22 -23.16 -27.08
N GLN A 689 -30.19 -24.04 -26.90
CA GLN A 689 -30.89 -24.62 -28.04
C GLN A 689 -31.60 -23.50 -28.82
N GLY A 690 -31.11 -23.23 -30.03
CA GLY A 690 -31.82 -22.44 -31.03
C GLY A 690 -31.33 -21.03 -31.27
N THR A 691 -30.31 -20.89 -32.10
CA THR A 691 -30.31 -19.88 -33.15
C THR A 691 -30.21 -20.65 -34.48
N LEU A 692 -31.35 -20.88 -35.09
CA LEU A 692 -31.42 -21.15 -36.55
C LEU A 692 -30.60 -20.07 -37.26
N ARG A 693 -29.54 -20.47 -37.95
CA ARG A 693 -28.92 -19.68 -39.00
C ARG A 693 -30.01 -19.40 -40.02
N ALA A 694 -30.49 -18.17 -40.09
CA ALA A 694 -31.11 -17.64 -41.29
C ALA A 694 -29.97 -17.24 -42.23
N ALA A 695 -30.06 -17.69 -43.47
CA ALA A 695 -29.13 -17.53 -44.57
C ALA A 695 -28.84 -16.08 -44.94
#